data_8c2b092858e5e2205f3ed1a030a6b64e
#
_entry.id   8c2b092858e5e2205f3ed1a030a6b64e
#
_cell.length_a   1.000
_cell.length_b   1.000
_cell.length_c   1.000
_cell.angle_alpha   90.00
_cell.angle_beta   90.00
_cell.angle_gamma   90.00
#
_symmetry.space_group_name_H-M   'P 1'
#
loop_
_entity.id
_entity.type
_entity.pdbx_description
1 polymer ?
#
loop_
_entity_poly.entity_id
_entity_poly.type
_entity_poly.pdbx_seq_one_letter_code
_entity_poly.pdbx_strand_id
1 'polypeptide(L)'
;MMRYEEQEKYNRIELYFDQKPPENIRSRLHKSGWWWSPVKKCWNNRNTDEAKKLARAIYEELERKNTSKISERLESKGTEMRKRYCYMGTVTDFLQTSCDTWLQEMKSNFSEAYLLSLGKLQIDAWIDCYHVLKSELTPFNEIYRAFHIVFEYALPYEAGRRPDVLLISNEYVLILEFKKKEKALRADLDQVAAYCRDIQEYHYESRNKRVLPYLVVTKMQEIETISENGVHICSGDMLFKALCKAVPGKVTACKIETWLQSNYEPLPTIVEAARMIMEREELPHIRRVNSMGIPEAIKYLTTITNYAREQKKHILALVTGVPGSGKTFLGLQFVYDVGRGEDRASSVYLSGNASLVSVLTDALKSGVFVKNLHKIVEEYLKNEAKDFSNNVIVFDEGQRAWDKERMEKRYRASNASEPNILIRMAEERLEWCVLLILVGEGQEINSGENAGIGQWNDALKASSVEWEVLCPNKLATIFEGTQKVIDDASRNKLDLTVTLRTHLAGDVSNFVNNLIEGKIDRASEYVKKIKSAGFSMLVTRDLEKAKEYCKTRYAGQRTKRYGLIASSKKDSFMKKYGVDNGYAATSNVNIGKWFNTDARSGCSCCNLEKVVTEFGCQGLELDMPIVCWGPDMIWNGNSWNLYQKFQSADSDENIYRINSYRVLLTRGRDGFIIFVPNAHLLDGVYTLLIGLDMDEL
;
A
#
# COMPACT_ATOMS: atom_id res chain seq x y z
N MET A 1 -23.46 12.02 -7.28
CA MET A 1 -22.04 12.41 -7.21
C MET A 1 -21.82 13.60 -8.13
N MET A 2 -20.79 14.40 -7.93
CA MET A 2 -20.46 15.52 -8.80
C MET A 2 -19.05 15.31 -9.38
N ARG A 3 -18.84 15.67 -10.64
CA ARG A 3 -17.50 15.76 -11.26
C ARG A 3 -17.37 17.11 -11.96
N TYR A 4 -16.16 17.61 -12.11
CA TYR A 4 -15.91 18.80 -12.92
C TYR A 4 -14.79 18.53 -13.93
N GLU A 5 -14.89 19.19 -15.08
CA GLU A 5 -13.94 19.05 -16.19
C GLU A 5 -13.51 20.45 -16.65
N GLU A 6 -12.22 20.62 -16.85
CA GLU A 6 -11.64 21.83 -17.42
C GLU A 6 -11.49 21.64 -18.93
N GLN A 7 -12.17 22.48 -19.71
CA GLN A 7 -12.15 22.49 -21.17
C GLN A 7 -11.19 23.59 -21.65
N GLU A 8 -9.88 23.31 -21.67
CA GLU A 8 -8.85 24.30 -22.03
C GLU A 8 -9.07 24.94 -23.39
N LYS A 9 -9.47 24.16 -24.42
CA LYS A 9 -9.75 24.64 -25.77
C LYS A 9 -10.81 25.74 -25.82
N TYR A 10 -11.73 25.77 -24.88
CA TYR A 10 -12.85 26.72 -24.85
C TYR A 10 -12.77 27.66 -23.64
N ASN A 11 -11.70 27.59 -22.85
CA ASN A 11 -11.52 28.32 -21.59
C ASN A 11 -12.74 28.25 -20.68
N ARG A 12 -13.25 27.01 -20.45
CA ARG A 12 -14.46 26.72 -19.66
C ARG A 12 -14.20 25.67 -18.63
N ILE A 13 -15.01 25.72 -17.56
CA ILE A 13 -15.12 24.69 -16.55
C ILE A 13 -16.57 24.17 -16.54
N GLU A 14 -16.75 22.86 -16.53
CA GLU A 14 -18.03 22.16 -16.62
C GLU A 14 -18.25 21.30 -15.37
N LEU A 15 -19.44 21.43 -14.74
CA LEU A 15 -19.84 20.62 -13.59
C LEU A 15 -20.96 19.68 -13.96
N TYR A 16 -20.76 18.41 -13.72
CA TYR A 16 -21.74 17.34 -13.94
C TYR A 16 -22.22 16.80 -12.60
N PHE A 17 -23.53 16.60 -12.49
CA PHE A 17 -24.17 16.01 -11.31
C PHE A 17 -24.97 14.79 -11.74
N ASP A 18 -24.84 13.67 -11.03
CA ASP A 18 -25.59 12.43 -11.31
C ASP A 18 -27.11 12.61 -11.07
N GLN A 19 -27.46 13.52 -10.17
CA GLN A 19 -28.84 13.91 -9.86
C GLN A 19 -28.95 15.44 -9.83
N LYS A 20 -30.16 15.97 -10.00
CA LYS A 20 -30.42 17.42 -9.93
C LYS A 20 -29.86 17.98 -8.60
N PRO A 21 -28.90 18.92 -8.64
CA PRO A 21 -28.32 19.45 -7.41
C PRO A 21 -29.36 20.16 -6.54
N PRO A 22 -29.21 20.14 -5.21
CA PRO A 22 -30.08 20.84 -4.26
C PRO A 22 -30.23 22.32 -4.59
N GLU A 23 -31.30 22.94 -4.14
CA GLU A 23 -31.65 24.33 -4.49
C GLU A 23 -30.63 25.34 -4.01
N ASN A 24 -30.08 25.13 -2.83
CA ASN A 24 -28.99 25.97 -2.28
C ASN A 24 -27.74 25.95 -3.15
N ILE A 25 -27.37 24.80 -3.71
CA ILE A 25 -26.23 24.69 -4.63
C ILE A 25 -26.55 25.34 -5.97
N ARG A 26 -27.73 25.09 -6.52
CA ARG A 26 -28.17 25.71 -7.78
C ARG A 26 -28.19 27.25 -7.67
N SER A 27 -28.71 27.79 -6.56
CA SER A 27 -28.72 29.22 -6.30
C SER A 27 -27.31 29.82 -6.19
N ARG A 28 -26.38 29.12 -5.57
CA ARG A 28 -24.96 29.53 -5.50
C ARG A 28 -24.31 29.54 -6.87
N LEU A 29 -24.54 28.52 -7.67
CA LEU A 29 -24.04 28.44 -9.05
C LEU A 29 -24.55 29.60 -9.88
N HIS A 30 -25.88 29.85 -9.87
CA HIS A 30 -26.47 30.99 -10.61
C HIS A 30 -25.88 32.33 -10.15
N LYS A 31 -25.81 32.58 -8.84
CA LYS A 31 -25.26 33.83 -8.28
C LYS A 31 -23.81 34.06 -8.65
N SER A 32 -23.04 33.00 -8.90
CA SER A 32 -21.63 33.04 -9.30
C SER A 32 -21.41 32.92 -10.81
N GLY A 33 -22.42 33.20 -11.62
CA GLY A 33 -22.32 33.28 -13.07
C GLY A 33 -22.23 31.92 -13.79
N TRP A 34 -22.64 30.84 -13.13
CA TRP A 34 -22.74 29.55 -13.79
C TRP A 34 -24.09 29.41 -14.50
N TRP A 35 -24.10 28.79 -15.67
CA TRP A 35 -25.32 28.53 -16.44
C TRP A 35 -25.46 27.04 -16.77
N TRP A 36 -26.71 26.60 -16.85
CA TRP A 36 -27.02 25.22 -17.20
C TRP A 36 -27.02 25.02 -18.72
N SER A 37 -26.35 23.98 -19.22
CA SER A 37 -26.39 23.52 -20.60
C SER A 37 -27.32 22.31 -20.71
N PRO A 38 -28.52 22.47 -21.35
CA PRO A 38 -29.44 21.34 -21.55
C PRO A 38 -28.89 20.27 -22.48
N VAL A 39 -28.04 20.67 -23.44
CA VAL A 39 -27.44 19.76 -24.42
C VAL A 39 -26.37 18.87 -23.78
N LYS A 40 -25.44 19.47 -22.99
CA LYS A 40 -24.39 18.74 -22.31
C LYS A 40 -24.82 18.20 -20.94
N LYS A 41 -25.98 18.59 -20.44
CA LYS A 41 -26.48 18.26 -19.09
C LYS A 41 -25.48 18.61 -17.98
N CYS A 42 -24.86 19.76 -18.08
CA CYS A 42 -23.87 20.25 -17.11
C CYS A 42 -24.02 21.74 -16.83
N TRP A 43 -23.44 22.19 -15.69
CA TRP A 43 -23.27 23.59 -15.39
C TRP A 43 -21.94 24.08 -15.94
N ASN A 44 -21.93 25.27 -16.56
CA ASN A 44 -20.74 25.83 -17.22
C ASN A 44 -20.41 27.20 -16.65
N ASN A 45 -19.11 27.51 -16.62
CA ASN A 45 -18.60 28.87 -16.38
C ASN A 45 -17.28 29.08 -17.15
N ARG A 46 -16.79 30.31 -17.19
CA ARG A 46 -15.42 30.59 -17.65
C ARG A 46 -14.41 29.94 -16.69
N ASN A 47 -13.29 29.49 -17.21
CA ASN A 47 -12.26 28.85 -16.41
C ASN A 47 -11.44 29.91 -15.65
N THR A 48 -12.01 30.45 -14.56
CA THR A 48 -11.38 31.42 -13.68
C THR A 48 -11.06 30.76 -12.31
N ASP A 49 -10.14 31.36 -11.56
CA ASP A 49 -9.78 30.85 -10.25
C ASP A 49 -10.96 30.86 -9.26
N GLU A 50 -11.86 31.86 -9.36
CA GLU A 50 -13.09 31.92 -8.56
C GLU A 50 -14.05 30.76 -8.92
N ALA A 51 -14.21 30.45 -10.23
CA ALA A 51 -15.03 29.34 -10.67
C ALA A 51 -14.46 28.01 -10.18
N LYS A 52 -13.14 27.82 -10.26
CA LYS A 52 -12.45 26.62 -9.72
C LYS A 52 -12.61 26.50 -8.21
N LYS A 53 -12.46 27.58 -7.47
CA LYS A 53 -12.66 27.60 -6.01
C LYS A 53 -14.09 27.21 -5.63
N LEU A 54 -15.07 27.77 -6.32
CA LEU A 54 -16.48 27.40 -6.06
C LEU A 54 -16.78 25.95 -6.43
N ALA A 55 -16.29 25.45 -7.56
CA ALA A 55 -16.45 24.07 -7.96
C ALA A 55 -15.88 23.10 -6.91
N ARG A 56 -14.67 23.37 -6.42
CA ARG A 56 -14.03 22.60 -5.35
C ARG A 56 -14.81 22.65 -4.04
N ALA A 57 -15.26 23.85 -3.64
CA ALA A 57 -16.03 24.03 -2.40
C ALA A 57 -17.37 23.25 -2.44
N ILE A 58 -18.06 23.23 -3.58
CA ILE A 58 -19.29 22.47 -3.76
C ILE A 58 -18.99 20.96 -3.74
N TYR A 59 -17.91 20.52 -4.38
CA TYR A 59 -17.48 19.14 -4.38
C TYR A 59 -17.21 18.66 -2.95
N GLU A 60 -16.41 19.40 -2.19
CA GLU A 60 -16.08 19.09 -0.80
C GLU A 60 -17.29 19.11 0.13
N GLU A 61 -18.23 20.03 -0.08
CA GLU A 61 -19.50 20.09 0.68
C GLU A 61 -20.38 18.85 0.43
N LEU A 62 -20.47 18.39 -0.83
CA LEU A 62 -21.24 17.21 -1.18
C LEU A 62 -20.57 15.93 -0.67
N GLU A 63 -19.25 15.85 -0.73
CA GLU A 63 -18.50 14.74 -0.16
C GLU A 63 -18.66 14.68 1.36
N ARG A 64 -18.56 15.81 2.08
CA ARG A 64 -18.78 15.86 3.53
C ARG A 64 -20.23 15.44 3.90
N LYS A 65 -21.23 15.89 3.16
CA LYS A 65 -22.64 15.50 3.40
C LYS A 65 -22.90 14.03 3.11
N ASN A 66 -22.20 13.45 2.14
CA ASN A 66 -22.26 12.02 1.89
C ASN A 66 -21.56 11.25 3.01
N THR A 67 -20.39 11.71 3.45
CA THR A 67 -19.63 11.08 4.54
C THR A 67 -20.39 11.19 5.88
N SER A 68 -20.99 12.34 6.22
CA SER A 68 -21.79 12.49 7.43
C SER A 68 -23.08 11.66 7.42
N LYS A 69 -23.79 11.58 6.28
CA LYS A 69 -24.93 10.69 6.13
C LYS A 69 -24.56 9.20 6.22
N ILE A 70 -23.35 8.87 5.79
CA ILE A 70 -22.78 7.53 5.95
C ILE A 70 -22.46 7.28 7.42
N SER A 71 -21.83 8.24 8.11
CA SER A 71 -21.53 8.17 9.56
C SER A 71 -22.80 8.10 10.42
N GLU A 72 -23.78 8.97 10.17
CA GLU A 72 -25.07 8.96 10.91
C GLU A 72 -25.88 7.67 10.70
N ARG A 73 -25.83 7.07 9.50
CA ARG A 73 -26.38 5.74 9.25
C ARG A 73 -25.56 4.62 9.88
N LEU A 74 -24.27 4.84 10.09
CA LEU A 74 -23.36 3.92 10.77
C LEU A 74 -23.59 3.90 12.29
N GLU A 75 -23.88 5.07 12.88
CA GLU A 75 -24.11 5.21 14.33
C GLU A 75 -25.54 4.77 14.76
N SER A 76 -26.53 4.85 13.86
CA SER A 76 -27.92 4.49 14.16
C SER A 76 -28.26 3.00 14.05
N LYS A 77 -27.38 2.18 13.47
CA LYS A 77 -27.51 0.70 13.46
C LYS A 77 -26.45 0.11 14.41
N GLY A 78 -26.86 -0.11 15.66
CA GLY A 78 -26.07 -0.91 16.60
C GLY A 78 -25.70 -2.25 15.99
N THR A 79 -24.45 -2.65 16.19
CA THR A 79 -23.76 -3.97 16.06
C THR A 79 -24.41 -5.12 15.27
N GLU A 80 -25.27 -4.91 14.29
CA GLU A 80 -25.61 -5.93 13.32
C GLU A 80 -24.47 -6.04 12.28
N MET A 81 -23.81 -7.19 12.26
CA MET A 81 -22.74 -7.52 11.30
C MET A 81 -23.28 -7.36 9.87
N ARG A 82 -22.75 -6.37 9.13
CA ARG A 82 -23.14 -6.13 7.72
C ARG A 82 -22.96 -7.39 6.90
N LYS A 83 -23.97 -7.73 6.09
CA LYS A 83 -23.82 -8.77 5.06
C LYS A 83 -22.63 -8.43 4.16
N ARG A 84 -21.74 -9.39 3.97
CA ARG A 84 -20.53 -9.27 3.15
C ARG A 84 -20.66 -9.96 1.79
N TYR A 85 -21.88 -10.29 1.38
CA TYR A 85 -22.18 -11.02 0.14
C TYR A 85 -23.52 -10.56 -0.42
N CYS A 86 -23.72 -10.79 -1.74
CA CYS A 86 -24.97 -10.44 -2.40
C CYS A 86 -26.00 -11.57 -2.42
N TYR A 87 -25.54 -12.82 -2.51
CA TYR A 87 -26.39 -14.01 -2.43
C TYR A 87 -25.63 -15.14 -1.73
N MET A 88 -26.34 -15.97 -0.96
CA MET A 88 -25.79 -17.18 -0.34
C MET A 88 -26.90 -18.23 -0.22
N GLY A 89 -26.55 -19.49 -0.54
CA GLY A 89 -27.42 -20.66 -0.40
C GLY A 89 -26.64 -21.94 -0.66
N THR A 90 -27.30 -23.08 -0.59
CA THR A 90 -26.70 -24.30 -1.16
C THR A 90 -26.74 -24.22 -2.70
N VAL A 91 -25.89 -25.01 -3.39
CA VAL A 91 -25.97 -25.08 -4.86
C VAL A 91 -27.37 -25.57 -5.28
N THR A 92 -27.98 -26.49 -4.51
CA THR A 92 -29.35 -26.96 -4.75
C THR A 92 -30.36 -25.82 -4.70
N ASP A 93 -30.33 -24.96 -3.66
CA ASP A 93 -31.23 -23.80 -3.54
C ASP A 93 -31.05 -22.83 -4.73
N PHE A 94 -29.81 -22.54 -5.08
CA PHE A 94 -29.51 -21.70 -6.24
C PHE A 94 -30.10 -22.28 -7.51
N LEU A 95 -29.94 -23.58 -7.77
CA LEU A 95 -30.49 -24.25 -8.93
C LEU A 95 -32.03 -24.24 -8.98
N GLN A 96 -32.72 -24.13 -7.86
CA GLN A 96 -34.17 -24.00 -7.79
C GLN A 96 -34.66 -22.55 -7.93
N THR A 97 -33.80 -21.56 -7.63
CA THR A 97 -34.17 -20.13 -7.66
C THR A 97 -34.23 -19.61 -9.09
N SER A 98 -35.27 -18.86 -9.46
CA SER A 98 -35.37 -18.20 -10.76
C SER A 98 -34.37 -17.05 -10.93
N CYS A 99 -34.03 -16.72 -12.18
CA CYS A 99 -33.13 -15.59 -12.46
C CYS A 99 -33.65 -14.27 -11.87
N ASP A 100 -34.93 -13.99 -11.99
CA ASP A 100 -35.55 -12.75 -11.50
C ASP A 100 -35.49 -12.66 -9.97
N THR A 101 -35.82 -13.74 -9.28
CA THR A 101 -35.77 -13.81 -7.80
C THR A 101 -34.32 -13.64 -7.30
N TRP A 102 -33.39 -14.36 -7.89
CA TRP A 102 -31.95 -14.26 -7.55
C TRP A 102 -31.41 -12.85 -7.84
N LEU A 103 -31.73 -12.28 -9.00
CA LEU A 103 -31.27 -10.94 -9.37
C LEU A 103 -31.84 -9.84 -8.47
N GLN A 104 -33.09 -9.99 -8.01
CA GLN A 104 -33.71 -9.06 -7.07
C GLN A 104 -32.95 -9.09 -5.72
N GLU A 105 -32.63 -10.27 -5.22
CA GLU A 105 -31.84 -10.44 -3.99
C GLU A 105 -30.43 -9.86 -4.16
N MET A 106 -29.73 -10.17 -5.26
CA MET A 106 -28.43 -9.62 -5.60
C MET A 106 -28.43 -8.08 -5.57
N LYS A 107 -29.40 -7.44 -6.20
CA LYS A 107 -29.54 -5.97 -6.25
C LYS A 107 -29.80 -5.35 -4.88
N SER A 108 -30.69 -5.97 -4.11
CA SER A 108 -31.03 -5.51 -2.75
C SER A 108 -29.81 -5.55 -1.84
N ASN A 109 -29.16 -6.71 -1.77
CA ASN A 109 -28.01 -6.93 -0.90
C ASN A 109 -26.78 -6.11 -1.36
N PHE A 110 -26.58 -5.93 -2.67
CA PHE A 110 -25.48 -5.11 -3.18
C PHE A 110 -25.61 -3.64 -2.76
N SER A 111 -26.79 -3.09 -2.85
CA SER A 111 -27.06 -1.70 -2.45
C SER A 111 -26.87 -1.51 -0.94
N GLU A 112 -27.19 -2.52 -0.15
CA GLU A 112 -27.04 -2.51 1.30
C GLU A 112 -25.58 -2.71 1.72
N ALA A 113 -24.89 -3.69 1.13
CA ALA A 113 -23.53 -4.06 1.49
C ALA A 113 -22.48 -3.03 1.04
N TYR A 114 -22.65 -2.43 -0.14
CA TYR A 114 -21.58 -1.65 -0.79
C TYR A 114 -21.88 -0.16 -0.93
N LEU A 115 -23.10 0.31 -0.66
CA LEU A 115 -23.51 1.71 -0.81
C LEU A 115 -23.15 2.29 -2.20
N LEU A 116 -23.06 1.44 -3.21
CA LEU A 116 -22.70 1.78 -4.59
C LEU A 116 -23.93 1.69 -5.49
N SER A 117 -24.00 2.55 -6.49
CA SER A 117 -25.02 2.44 -7.55
C SER A 117 -24.62 1.34 -8.54
N LEU A 118 -25.57 0.43 -8.82
CA LEU A 118 -25.40 -0.62 -9.82
C LEU A 118 -25.41 -0.04 -11.23
N GLY A 119 -24.38 -0.33 -12.01
CA GLY A 119 -24.34 -0.04 -13.44
C GLY A 119 -25.00 -1.16 -14.27
N LYS A 120 -25.53 -0.83 -15.45
CA LYS A 120 -26.14 -1.81 -16.38
C LYS A 120 -25.16 -2.93 -16.72
N LEU A 121 -23.89 -2.62 -16.96
CA LEU A 121 -22.85 -3.59 -17.30
C LEU A 121 -22.64 -4.64 -16.20
N GLN A 122 -22.75 -4.28 -14.93
CA GLN A 122 -22.65 -5.22 -13.82
C GLN A 122 -23.82 -6.20 -13.79
N ILE A 123 -25.03 -5.68 -14.04
CA ILE A 123 -26.24 -6.51 -14.10
C ILE A 123 -26.16 -7.51 -15.27
N ASP A 124 -25.72 -7.06 -16.44
CA ASP A 124 -25.57 -7.91 -17.62
C ASP A 124 -24.51 -9.00 -17.38
N ALA A 125 -23.44 -8.70 -16.66
CA ALA A 125 -22.41 -9.66 -16.26
C ALA A 125 -22.96 -10.70 -15.26
N TRP A 126 -23.77 -10.30 -14.30
CA TRP A 126 -24.42 -11.21 -13.35
C TRP A 126 -25.37 -12.18 -14.05
N ILE A 127 -26.19 -11.69 -15.00
CA ILE A 127 -27.12 -12.54 -15.76
C ILE A 127 -26.34 -13.58 -16.60
N ASP A 128 -25.25 -13.17 -17.24
CA ASP A 128 -24.36 -14.05 -17.99
C ASP A 128 -23.80 -15.17 -17.08
N CYS A 129 -23.27 -14.79 -15.92
CA CYS A 129 -22.77 -15.69 -14.89
C CYS A 129 -23.86 -16.67 -14.40
N TYR A 130 -25.06 -16.16 -14.12
CA TYR A 130 -26.20 -16.98 -13.68
C TYR A 130 -26.52 -18.10 -14.69
N HIS A 131 -26.59 -17.80 -15.97
CA HIS A 131 -26.93 -18.80 -16.99
C HIS A 131 -25.86 -19.88 -17.14
N VAL A 132 -24.57 -19.50 -17.14
CA VAL A 132 -23.47 -20.46 -17.15
C VAL A 132 -23.52 -21.36 -15.91
N LEU A 133 -23.69 -20.78 -14.72
CA LEU A 133 -23.73 -21.56 -13.49
C LEU A 133 -24.96 -22.48 -13.41
N LYS A 134 -26.11 -22.08 -13.92
CA LYS A 134 -27.30 -22.95 -13.99
C LYS A 134 -27.07 -24.20 -14.84
N SER A 135 -26.46 -24.05 -16.01
CA SER A 135 -26.12 -25.16 -16.89
C SER A 135 -25.08 -26.09 -16.25
N GLU A 136 -23.97 -25.52 -15.82
CA GLU A 136 -22.78 -26.28 -15.44
C GLU A 136 -22.83 -26.85 -14.02
N LEU A 137 -23.55 -26.20 -13.10
CA LEU A 137 -23.70 -26.72 -11.73
C LEU A 137 -24.81 -27.77 -11.59
N THR A 138 -25.73 -27.91 -12.55
CA THR A 138 -26.77 -28.95 -12.51
C THR A 138 -26.15 -30.36 -12.42
N PRO A 139 -25.30 -30.79 -13.36
CA PRO A 139 -24.65 -32.08 -13.26
C PRO A 139 -23.64 -32.13 -12.12
N PHE A 140 -22.99 -31.03 -11.77
CA PHE A 140 -22.05 -30.96 -10.64
C PHE A 140 -22.76 -31.24 -9.29
N ASN A 141 -23.93 -30.67 -9.08
CA ASN A 141 -24.72 -30.87 -7.87
C ASN A 141 -25.26 -32.30 -7.71
N GLU A 142 -25.47 -33.01 -8.78
CA GLU A 142 -25.83 -34.44 -8.71
C GLU A 142 -24.71 -35.28 -8.06
N ILE A 143 -23.45 -34.90 -8.28
CA ILE A 143 -22.25 -35.56 -7.76
C ILE A 143 -21.89 -35.00 -6.37
N TYR A 144 -21.93 -33.66 -6.20
CA TYR A 144 -21.40 -32.94 -5.05
C TYR A 144 -22.46 -32.03 -4.39
N ARG A 145 -23.44 -32.60 -3.71
CA ARG A 145 -24.54 -31.86 -3.03
C ARG A 145 -24.10 -31.02 -1.84
N ALA A 146 -22.84 -31.13 -1.44
CA ALA A 146 -22.34 -30.53 -0.21
C ALA A 146 -21.84 -29.08 -0.34
N PHE A 147 -21.84 -28.52 -1.56
CA PHE A 147 -21.36 -27.16 -1.77
C PHE A 147 -22.40 -26.09 -1.47
N HIS A 148 -21.95 -25.03 -0.80
CA HIS A 148 -22.63 -23.75 -0.74
C HIS A 148 -22.09 -22.84 -1.85
N ILE A 149 -22.95 -21.94 -2.36
CA ILE A 149 -22.60 -20.90 -3.33
C ILE A 149 -22.76 -19.52 -2.73
N VAL A 150 -21.75 -18.68 -2.88
CA VAL A 150 -21.74 -17.29 -2.38
C VAL A 150 -21.33 -16.37 -3.50
N PHE A 151 -22.15 -15.33 -3.77
CA PHE A 151 -21.87 -14.35 -4.81
C PHE A 151 -21.37 -13.04 -4.23
N GLU A 152 -20.40 -12.42 -4.93
CA GLU A 152 -19.87 -11.11 -4.63
C GLU A 152 -19.44 -11.00 -3.14
N TYR A 153 -18.64 -11.94 -2.67
CA TYR A 153 -18.16 -11.93 -1.29
C TYR A 153 -17.10 -10.86 -1.08
N ALA A 154 -17.44 -9.80 -0.32
CA ALA A 154 -16.50 -8.75 0.03
C ALA A 154 -15.43 -9.27 0.99
N LEU A 155 -14.18 -9.25 0.54
CA LEU A 155 -13.05 -9.52 1.43
C LEU A 155 -12.98 -8.42 2.49
N PRO A 156 -13.03 -8.76 3.78
CA PRO A 156 -13.00 -7.78 4.85
C PRO A 156 -11.73 -6.93 4.81
N TYR A 157 -11.85 -5.63 5.08
CA TYR A 157 -10.74 -4.66 5.08
C TYR A 157 -10.06 -4.42 3.72
N GLU A 158 -10.55 -5.03 2.64
CA GLU A 158 -10.00 -4.94 1.29
C GLU A 158 -10.75 -3.92 0.39
N ALA A 159 -11.48 -3.00 1.02
CA ALA A 159 -12.22 -1.89 0.39
C ALA A 159 -13.03 -2.26 -0.85
N GLY A 160 -13.77 -3.35 -0.76
CA GLY A 160 -14.70 -3.80 -1.79
C GLY A 160 -14.09 -4.76 -2.83
N ARG A 161 -12.88 -5.27 -2.62
CA ARG A 161 -12.38 -6.44 -3.38
C ARG A 161 -13.29 -7.63 -3.10
N ARG A 162 -13.73 -8.27 -4.17
CA ARG A 162 -14.66 -9.39 -4.06
C ARG A 162 -14.54 -10.31 -5.27
N PRO A 163 -14.38 -11.62 -5.07
CA PRO A 163 -14.55 -12.60 -6.13
C PRO A 163 -16.01 -12.68 -6.54
N ASP A 164 -16.26 -12.96 -7.83
CA ASP A 164 -17.59 -13.04 -8.39
C ASP A 164 -18.42 -14.15 -7.71
N VAL A 165 -17.85 -15.36 -7.61
CA VAL A 165 -18.53 -16.53 -7.02
C VAL A 165 -17.54 -17.40 -6.24
N LEU A 166 -18.00 -17.87 -5.09
CA LEU A 166 -17.32 -18.89 -4.28
C LEU A 166 -18.20 -20.14 -4.18
N LEU A 167 -17.62 -21.32 -4.43
CA LEU A 167 -18.22 -22.60 -4.07
C LEU A 167 -17.46 -23.15 -2.86
N ILE A 168 -18.17 -23.42 -1.76
CA ILE A 168 -17.55 -23.70 -0.48
C ILE A 168 -18.08 -25.03 0.09
N SER A 169 -17.15 -25.91 0.41
CA SER A 169 -17.39 -27.13 1.17
C SER A 169 -16.51 -27.19 2.41
N ASN A 170 -16.53 -28.31 3.10
CA ASN A 170 -15.62 -28.50 4.22
C ASN A 170 -14.16 -28.62 3.76
N GLU A 171 -13.91 -29.21 2.60
CA GLU A 171 -12.57 -29.50 2.07
C GLU A 171 -12.07 -28.44 1.08
N TYR A 172 -12.98 -27.73 0.40
CA TYR A 172 -12.65 -26.86 -0.72
C TYR A 172 -13.26 -25.48 -0.63
N VAL A 173 -12.55 -24.49 -1.16
CA VAL A 173 -13.06 -23.18 -1.57
C VAL A 173 -12.67 -22.99 -3.04
N LEU A 174 -13.64 -23.03 -3.94
CA LEU A 174 -13.43 -22.83 -5.37
C LEU A 174 -13.80 -21.37 -5.70
N ILE A 175 -12.86 -20.61 -6.21
CA ILE A 175 -13.03 -19.19 -6.55
C ILE A 175 -13.27 -19.09 -8.04
N LEU A 176 -14.45 -18.64 -8.45
CA LEU A 176 -14.80 -18.49 -9.84
C LEU A 176 -14.85 -17.00 -10.19
N GLU A 177 -14.03 -16.57 -11.10
CA GLU A 177 -14.00 -15.23 -11.67
C GLU A 177 -14.45 -15.28 -13.12
N PHE A 178 -15.48 -14.52 -13.48
CA PHE A 178 -16.09 -14.55 -14.79
C PHE A 178 -15.64 -13.36 -15.64
N LYS A 179 -15.22 -13.65 -16.88
CA LYS A 179 -14.83 -12.60 -17.84
C LYS A 179 -15.51 -12.82 -19.18
N LYS A 180 -16.27 -11.83 -19.63
CA LYS A 180 -16.93 -11.85 -20.94
C LYS A 180 -15.96 -11.43 -22.05
N LYS A 181 -14.95 -12.25 -22.29
CA LYS A 181 -13.84 -12.01 -23.23
C LYS A 181 -13.66 -13.22 -24.15
N GLU A 182 -12.93 -13.02 -25.26
CA GLU A 182 -12.58 -14.06 -26.23
C GLU A 182 -11.27 -14.77 -25.90
N LYS A 183 -10.51 -14.26 -24.92
CA LYS A 183 -9.26 -14.87 -24.44
C LYS A 183 -9.01 -14.53 -22.97
N ALA A 184 -8.32 -15.42 -22.29
CA ALA A 184 -7.79 -15.16 -20.95
C ALA A 184 -6.64 -14.16 -21.03
N LEU A 185 -6.72 -13.07 -20.27
CA LEU A 185 -5.64 -12.10 -20.16
C LEU A 185 -4.80 -12.39 -18.91
N ARG A 186 -3.51 -12.12 -18.97
CA ARG A 186 -2.60 -12.29 -17.82
C ARG A 186 -3.11 -11.53 -16.58
N ALA A 187 -3.62 -10.32 -16.75
CA ALA A 187 -4.17 -9.53 -15.66
C ALA A 187 -5.36 -10.19 -14.96
N ASP A 188 -6.23 -10.90 -15.71
CA ASP A 188 -7.38 -11.61 -15.15
C ASP A 188 -6.91 -12.86 -14.37
N LEU A 189 -5.90 -13.58 -14.88
CA LEU A 189 -5.28 -14.72 -14.19
C LEU A 189 -4.65 -14.29 -12.86
N ASP A 190 -3.88 -13.22 -12.88
CA ASP A 190 -3.22 -12.70 -11.69
C ASP A 190 -4.22 -12.12 -10.68
N GLN A 191 -5.38 -11.64 -11.14
CA GLN A 191 -6.47 -11.19 -10.26
C GLN A 191 -7.06 -12.36 -9.48
N VAL A 192 -7.44 -13.44 -10.12
CA VAL A 192 -8.04 -14.60 -9.44
C VAL A 192 -7.02 -15.38 -8.60
N ALA A 193 -5.76 -15.45 -9.03
CA ALA A 193 -4.67 -15.99 -8.23
C ALA A 193 -4.47 -15.19 -6.93
N ALA A 194 -4.58 -13.87 -6.99
CA ALA A 194 -4.51 -13.03 -5.80
C ALA A 194 -5.67 -13.29 -4.81
N TYR A 195 -6.90 -13.47 -5.29
CA TYR A 195 -8.01 -13.88 -4.42
C TYR A 195 -7.76 -15.23 -3.74
N CYS A 196 -7.22 -16.20 -4.49
CA CYS A 196 -6.87 -17.50 -3.95
C CYS A 196 -5.85 -17.40 -2.82
N ARG A 197 -4.74 -16.72 -3.07
CA ARG A 197 -3.70 -16.47 -2.07
C ARG A 197 -4.26 -15.77 -0.83
N ASP A 198 -5.04 -14.69 -1.01
CA ASP A 198 -5.50 -13.87 0.08
C ASP A 198 -6.55 -14.61 0.95
N ILE A 199 -7.44 -15.40 0.34
CA ILE A 199 -8.38 -16.27 1.07
C ILE A 199 -7.64 -17.39 1.80
N GLN A 200 -6.66 -18.03 1.17
CA GLN A 200 -5.87 -19.10 1.78
C GLN A 200 -5.07 -18.61 2.99
N GLU A 201 -4.47 -17.43 2.88
CA GLU A 201 -3.56 -16.87 3.90
C GLU A 201 -4.29 -16.14 5.02
N TYR A 202 -5.32 -15.36 4.69
CA TYR A 202 -5.93 -14.40 5.62
C TYR A 202 -7.26 -14.87 6.20
N HIS A 203 -8.00 -15.78 5.52
CA HIS A 203 -9.28 -16.27 5.98
C HIS A 203 -9.12 -17.50 6.87
N TYR A 204 -9.43 -17.37 8.18
CA TYR A 204 -9.12 -18.40 9.18
C TYR A 204 -9.72 -19.76 8.84
N GLU A 205 -11.01 -19.84 8.52
CA GLU A 205 -11.71 -21.09 8.18
C GLU A 205 -11.31 -21.69 6.82
N SER A 206 -10.53 -20.96 6.01
CA SER A 206 -10.03 -21.45 4.73
C SER A 206 -8.62 -22.03 4.80
N ARG A 207 -7.89 -21.85 5.89
CA ARG A 207 -6.48 -22.26 6.03
C ARG A 207 -6.24 -23.76 5.81
N ASN A 208 -7.20 -24.58 6.27
CA ASN A 208 -7.12 -26.04 6.15
C ASN A 208 -7.93 -26.60 4.96
N LYS A 209 -8.47 -25.72 4.09
CA LYS A 209 -9.19 -26.08 2.88
C LYS A 209 -8.28 -25.94 1.67
N ARG A 210 -8.58 -26.68 0.62
CA ARG A 210 -7.94 -26.47 -0.69
C ARG A 210 -8.63 -25.30 -1.39
N VAL A 211 -7.95 -24.18 -1.52
CA VAL A 211 -8.47 -23.01 -2.24
C VAL A 211 -7.98 -23.09 -3.69
N LEU A 212 -8.89 -23.09 -4.65
CA LEU A 212 -8.58 -23.29 -6.07
C LEU A 212 -9.15 -22.13 -6.91
N PRO A 213 -8.32 -21.45 -7.71
CA PRO A 213 -8.72 -20.32 -8.55
C PRO A 213 -9.18 -20.78 -9.94
N TYR A 214 -10.34 -20.31 -10.39
CA TYR A 214 -10.89 -20.53 -11.72
C TYR A 214 -11.14 -19.22 -12.44
N LEU A 215 -10.63 -19.08 -13.64
CA LEU A 215 -10.98 -18.03 -14.59
C LEU A 215 -11.93 -18.60 -15.63
N VAL A 216 -13.19 -18.19 -15.59
CA VAL A 216 -14.23 -18.60 -16.53
C VAL A 216 -14.38 -17.54 -17.62
N VAL A 217 -13.99 -17.88 -18.85
CA VAL A 217 -13.99 -16.96 -19.99
C VAL A 217 -15.18 -17.26 -20.91
N THR A 218 -16.28 -16.52 -20.75
CA THR A 218 -17.60 -16.93 -21.27
C THR A 218 -17.78 -16.79 -22.79
N LYS A 219 -16.87 -16.11 -23.50
CA LYS A 219 -16.89 -16.07 -24.97
C LYS A 219 -15.93 -17.08 -25.64
N MET A 220 -15.15 -17.83 -24.87
CA MET A 220 -14.38 -18.97 -25.37
C MET A 220 -15.29 -20.20 -25.40
N GLN A 221 -14.90 -21.21 -26.17
CA GLN A 221 -15.61 -22.48 -26.29
C GLN A 221 -14.63 -23.63 -26.16
N GLU A 222 -15.09 -24.74 -25.54
CA GLU A 222 -14.37 -26.01 -25.41
C GLU A 222 -12.93 -25.90 -24.84
N ILE A 223 -12.66 -24.87 -24.03
CA ILE A 223 -11.35 -24.66 -23.41
C ILE A 223 -11.36 -25.13 -21.95
N GLU A 224 -10.39 -25.97 -21.61
CA GLU A 224 -10.07 -26.36 -20.24
C GLU A 224 -8.57 -26.58 -20.13
N THR A 225 -7.88 -25.74 -19.38
CA THR A 225 -6.43 -25.84 -19.15
C THR A 225 -6.07 -25.27 -17.76
N ILE A 226 -4.82 -25.44 -17.37
CA ILE A 226 -4.29 -24.87 -16.13
C ILE A 226 -3.09 -24.01 -16.50
N SER A 227 -3.06 -22.77 -16.01
CA SER A 227 -1.93 -21.88 -16.19
C SER A 227 -0.70 -22.33 -15.37
N GLU A 228 0.46 -21.82 -15.71
CA GLU A 228 1.71 -22.06 -14.95
C GLU A 228 1.57 -21.70 -13.46
N ASN A 229 0.74 -20.70 -13.13
CA ASN A 229 0.47 -20.27 -11.75
C ASN A 229 -0.67 -21.06 -11.08
N GLY A 230 -1.10 -22.19 -11.66
CA GLY A 230 -2.11 -23.04 -11.07
C GLY A 230 -3.55 -22.56 -11.18
N VAL A 231 -3.83 -21.53 -11.99
CA VAL A 231 -5.19 -21.03 -12.25
C VAL A 231 -5.85 -21.94 -13.29
N HIS A 232 -7.00 -22.51 -12.95
CA HIS A 232 -7.84 -23.23 -13.90
C HIS A 232 -8.51 -22.26 -14.86
N ILE A 233 -8.27 -22.42 -16.16
CA ILE A 233 -8.86 -21.60 -17.22
C ILE A 233 -9.86 -22.46 -17.95
N CYS A 234 -11.12 -22.04 -17.99
CA CYS A 234 -12.14 -22.75 -18.74
C CYS A 234 -13.09 -21.80 -19.45
N SER A 235 -13.67 -22.27 -20.55
CA SER A 235 -14.85 -21.66 -21.14
C SER A 235 -16.11 -21.95 -20.32
N GLY A 236 -17.19 -21.20 -20.54
CA GLY A 236 -18.43 -21.38 -19.77
C GLY A 236 -18.97 -22.80 -19.86
N ASP A 237 -18.93 -23.42 -21.04
CA ASP A 237 -19.40 -24.78 -21.36
C ASP A 237 -18.51 -25.92 -20.85
N MET A 238 -17.33 -25.60 -20.32
CA MET A 238 -16.37 -26.59 -19.78
C MET A 238 -16.20 -26.48 -18.26
N LEU A 239 -16.97 -25.62 -17.59
CA LEU A 239 -16.84 -25.38 -16.16
C LEU A 239 -17.11 -26.65 -15.33
N PHE A 240 -18.17 -27.40 -15.64
CA PHE A 240 -18.48 -28.67 -14.99
C PHE A 240 -17.29 -29.63 -15.02
N LYS A 241 -16.72 -29.83 -16.20
CA LYS A 241 -15.57 -30.74 -16.41
C LYS A 241 -14.34 -30.27 -15.61
N ALA A 242 -14.07 -28.94 -15.62
CA ALA A 242 -12.96 -28.36 -14.88
C ALA A 242 -13.12 -28.53 -13.36
N LEU A 243 -14.34 -28.36 -12.84
CA LEU A 243 -14.64 -28.54 -11.43
C LEU A 243 -14.49 -30.01 -10.99
N CYS A 244 -15.06 -30.95 -11.75
CA CYS A 244 -14.97 -32.38 -11.44
C CYS A 244 -13.53 -32.91 -11.45
N LYS A 245 -12.69 -32.38 -12.34
CA LYS A 245 -11.29 -32.80 -12.44
C LYS A 245 -10.46 -32.36 -11.22
N ALA A 246 -10.80 -31.22 -10.64
CA ALA A 246 -10.07 -30.65 -9.52
C ALA A 246 -10.60 -31.08 -8.14
N VAL A 247 -11.83 -31.62 -8.07
CA VAL A 247 -12.48 -32.11 -6.85
C VAL A 247 -12.61 -33.62 -6.89
N PRO A 248 -11.52 -34.39 -6.69
CA PRO A 248 -11.60 -35.82 -6.61
C PRO A 248 -12.13 -36.28 -5.25
N GLY A 249 -13.13 -37.17 -5.23
CA GLY A 249 -13.54 -37.86 -4.03
C GLY A 249 -14.75 -37.27 -3.32
N LYS A 250 -14.95 -37.71 -2.07
CA LYS A 250 -16.10 -37.39 -1.25
C LYS A 250 -15.94 -35.99 -0.64
N VAL A 251 -16.98 -35.18 -0.75
CA VAL A 251 -17.03 -33.80 -0.22
C VAL A 251 -18.13 -33.73 0.84
N THR A 252 -17.88 -33.01 1.91
CA THR A 252 -18.83 -32.81 3.02
C THR A 252 -19.24 -31.34 3.15
N ALA A 253 -20.47 -31.11 3.62
CA ALA A 253 -20.99 -29.77 3.79
C ALA A 253 -20.28 -29.04 4.95
N CYS A 254 -19.94 -27.77 4.74
CA CYS A 254 -19.41 -26.91 5.80
C CYS A 254 -20.55 -26.17 6.53
N LYS A 255 -20.23 -25.64 7.71
CA LYS A 255 -21.09 -24.67 8.41
C LYS A 255 -20.84 -23.30 7.78
N ILE A 256 -21.67 -22.94 6.80
CA ILE A 256 -21.43 -21.73 5.99
C ILE A 256 -21.43 -20.44 6.82
N GLU A 257 -22.27 -20.35 7.86
CA GLU A 257 -22.33 -19.19 8.76
C GLU A 257 -21.00 -19.00 9.50
N THR A 258 -20.38 -20.10 9.97
CA THR A 258 -19.07 -20.06 10.62
C THR A 258 -18.00 -19.58 9.65
N TRP A 259 -18.05 -20.03 8.40
CA TRP A 259 -17.13 -19.57 7.35
C TRP A 259 -17.32 -18.09 7.04
N LEU A 260 -18.55 -17.62 6.84
CA LEU A 260 -18.86 -16.22 6.53
C LEU A 260 -18.52 -15.25 7.69
N GLN A 261 -18.57 -15.74 8.94
CA GLN A 261 -18.24 -14.97 10.14
C GLN A 261 -16.78 -15.13 10.56
N SER A 262 -16.01 -15.90 9.79
CA SER A 262 -14.61 -16.15 10.08
C SER A 262 -13.77 -14.86 10.10
N ASN A 263 -12.76 -14.87 10.95
CA ASN A 263 -11.76 -13.80 10.95
C ASN A 263 -11.03 -13.77 9.61
N TYR A 264 -10.91 -12.56 9.07
CA TYR A 264 -10.09 -12.25 7.91
C TYR A 264 -9.06 -11.22 8.34
N GLU A 265 -7.79 -11.58 8.26
CA GLU A 265 -6.69 -10.83 8.89
C GLU A 265 -5.65 -10.43 7.81
N PRO A 266 -5.98 -9.49 6.90
CA PRO A 266 -5.02 -9.01 5.91
C PRO A 266 -3.96 -8.14 6.57
N LEU A 267 -2.81 -8.01 5.92
CA LEU A 267 -1.76 -7.08 6.35
C LEU A 267 -2.08 -5.67 5.83
N PRO A 268 -2.49 -4.73 6.70
CA PRO A 268 -2.75 -3.37 6.26
C PRO A 268 -1.47 -2.69 5.76
N THR A 269 -1.60 -1.78 4.82
CA THR A 269 -0.53 -0.83 4.50
C THR A 269 -0.31 0.11 5.69
N ILE A 270 0.86 0.76 5.77
CA ILE A 270 1.14 1.77 6.81
C ILE A 270 0.07 2.87 6.82
N VAL A 271 -0.44 3.25 5.65
CA VAL A 271 -1.47 4.28 5.51
C VAL A 271 -2.83 3.80 6.02
N GLU A 272 -3.21 2.57 5.70
CA GLU A 272 -4.45 1.96 6.22
C GLU A 272 -4.37 1.80 7.73
N ALA A 273 -3.25 1.29 8.23
CA ALA A 273 -3.02 1.17 9.67
C ALA A 273 -3.10 2.53 10.38
N ALA A 274 -2.48 3.56 9.83
CA ALA A 274 -2.54 4.92 10.40
C ALA A 274 -3.99 5.47 10.43
N ARG A 275 -4.78 5.23 9.36
CA ARG A 275 -6.21 5.61 9.34
C ARG A 275 -7.01 4.88 10.39
N MET A 276 -6.86 3.55 10.49
CA MET A 276 -7.58 2.73 11.47
C MET A 276 -7.25 3.18 12.90
N ILE A 277 -5.98 3.44 13.20
CA ILE A 277 -5.54 4.01 14.48
C ILE A 277 -6.29 5.33 14.78
N MET A 278 -6.38 6.24 13.80
CA MET A 278 -7.02 7.55 13.98
C MET A 278 -8.54 7.46 14.09
N GLU A 279 -9.19 6.56 13.36
CA GLU A 279 -10.64 6.37 13.33
C GLU A 279 -11.16 5.53 14.50
N ARG A 280 -10.27 5.08 15.41
CA ARG A 280 -10.56 4.18 16.53
C ARG A 280 -11.17 2.84 16.08
N GLU A 281 -10.96 2.44 14.86
CA GLU A 281 -11.30 1.10 14.44
C GLU A 281 -10.35 0.12 15.12
N GLU A 282 -10.91 -0.99 15.62
CA GLU A 282 -10.07 -2.09 16.08
C GLU A 282 -9.23 -2.56 14.89
N LEU A 283 -7.93 -2.50 15.06
CA LEU A 283 -7.01 -3.08 14.09
C LEU A 283 -7.39 -4.56 13.94
N PRO A 284 -7.48 -5.08 12.70
CA PRO A 284 -7.69 -6.50 12.50
C PRO A 284 -6.74 -7.23 13.45
N HIS A 285 -7.25 -8.20 14.22
CA HIS A 285 -6.42 -9.01 15.11
C HIS A 285 -5.41 -9.76 14.25
N ILE A 286 -4.36 -9.05 13.86
CA ILE A 286 -3.30 -9.59 13.04
C ILE A 286 -2.57 -10.56 13.96
N ARG A 287 -2.87 -11.85 13.88
CA ARG A 287 -2.15 -12.89 14.63
C ARG A 287 -0.64 -12.71 14.52
N ARG A 288 -0.15 -12.24 13.37
CA ARG A 288 1.25 -11.91 13.17
C ARG A 288 1.69 -10.70 14.00
N VAL A 289 0.86 -9.66 14.16
CA VAL A 289 1.21 -8.52 15.04
C VAL A 289 1.32 -9.00 16.49
N ASN A 290 0.39 -9.84 16.94
CA ASN A 290 0.47 -10.44 18.28
C ASN A 290 1.66 -11.40 18.40
N SER A 291 1.97 -12.20 17.36
CA SER A 291 3.12 -13.11 17.35
C SER A 291 4.48 -12.40 17.19
N MET A 292 4.48 -11.12 16.84
CA MET A 292 5.68 -10.31 16.65
C MET A 292 6.10 -9.51 17.87
N GLY A 293 5.34 -9.58 18.95
CA GLY A 293 5.64 -8.85 20.17
C GLY A 293 5.38 -7.34 20.11
N ILE A 294 4.69 -6.83 19.06
CA ILE A 294 4.39 -5.38 18.96
C ILE A 294 3.53 -4.89 20.12
N PRO A 295 2.41 -5.55 20.50
CA PRO A 295 1.63 -5.13 21.66
C PRO A 295 2.43 -5.14 22.97
N GLU A 296 3.28 -6.14 23.16
CA GLU A 296 4.16 -6.25 24.32
C GLU A 296 5.23 -5.16 24.33
N ALA A 297 5.79 -4.82 23.16
CA ALA A 297 6.74 -3.72 23.02
C ALA A 297 6.08 -2.37 23.32
N ILE A 298 4.86 -2.11 22.79
CA ILE A 298 4.10 -0.88 23.09
C ILE A 298 3.80 -0.78 24.58
N LYS A 299 3.29 -1.86 25.19
CA LYS A 299 3.01 -1.90 26.63
C LYS A 299 4.26 -1.61 27.45
N TYR A 300 5.39 -2.18 27.05
CA TYR A 300 6.67 -1.95 27.73
C TYR A 300 7.13 -0.50 27.56
N LEU A 301 7.08 0.07 26.35
CA LEU A 301 7.39 1.46 26.09
C LEU A 301 6.47 2.43 26.87
N THR A 302 5.20 2.10 27.03
CA THR A 302 4.26 2.88 27.84
C THR A 302 4.66 2.86 29.32
N THR A 303 5.09 1.70 29.86
CA THR A 303 5.60 1.59 31.23
C THR A 303 6.84 2.47 31.42
N ILE A 304 7.78 2.44 30.48
CA ILE A 304 8.99 3.26 30.46
C ILE A 304 8.65 4.76 30.37
N THR A 305 7.62 5.11 29.59
CA THR A 305 7.16 6.52 29.50
C THR A 305 6.62 7.03 30.83
N ASN A 306 5.84 6.21 31.52
CA ASN A 306 5.34 6.58 32.86
C ASN A 306 6.48 6.70 33.86
N TYR A 307 7.44 5.77 33.85
CA TYR A 307 8.64 5.88 34.65
C TYR A 307 9.43 7.17 34.39
N ALA A 308 9.68 7.51 33.10
CA ALA A 308 10.38 8.73 32.72
C ALA A 308 9.68 9.99 33.26
N ARG A 309 8.35 10.03 33.16
CA ARG A 309 7.53 11.14 33.66
C ARG A 309 7.58 11.27 35.19
N GLU A 310 7.38 10.16 35.92
CA GLU A 310 7.36 10.15 37.38
C GLU A 310 8.72 10.49 37.99
N GLN A 311 9.78 10.01 37.38
CA GLN A 311 11.16 10.22 37.86
C GLN A 311 11.86 11.41 37.21
N LYS A 312 11.16 12.16 36.32
CA LYS A 312 11.72 13.31 35.57
C LYS A 312 13.02 12.95 34.83
N LYS A 313 13.03 11.79 34.13
CA LYS A 313 14.19 11.25 33.43
C LYS A 313 14.13 11.52 31.93
N HIS A 314 15.33 11.61 31.32
CA HIS A 314 15.51 11.59 29.89
C HIS A 314 15.91 10.17 29.45
N ILE A 315 15.13 9.55 28.57
CA ILE A 315 15.36 8.16 28.12
C ILE A 315 15.51 8.13 26.61
N LEU A 316 16.61 7.56 26.13
CA LEU A 316 16.79 7.16 24.75
C LEU A 316 16.40 5.69 24.61
N ALA A 317 15.28 5.40 23.94
CA ALA A 317 14.83 4.04 23.65
C ALA A 317 15.09 3.68 22.19
N LEU A 318 15.59 2.46 21.92
CA LEU A 318 15.82 1.97 20.55
C LEU A 318 14.98 0.72 20.28
N VAL A 319 14.27 0.72 19.17
CA VAL A 319 13.59 -0.46 18.63
C VAL A 319 14.26 -0.85 17.33
N THR A 320 14.73 -2.10 17.27
CA THR A 320 15.35 -2.66 16.06
C THR A 320 14.41 -3.62 15.36
N GLY A 321 14.70 -3.92 14.12
CA GLY A 321 13.97 -4.97 13.40
C GLY A 321 14.29 -5.01 11.92
N VAL A 322 14.08 -6.18 11.34
CA VAL A 322 14.27 -6.41 9.91
C VAL A 322 13.35 -5.55 9.05
N PRO A 323 13.65 -5.31 7.78
CA PRO A 323 12.75 -4.62 6.87
C PRO A 323 11.34 -5.27 6.86
N GLY A 324 10.29 -4.44 7.07
CA GLY A 324 8.92 -4.93 7.14
C GLY A 324 8.50 -5.56 8.47
N SER A 325 9.29 -5.44 9.53
CA SER A 325 8.93 -5.95 10.87
C SER A 325 7.87 -5.12 11.61
N GLY A 326 7.33 -4.06 11.00
CA GLY A 326 6.29 -3.22 11.62
C GLY A 326 6.80 -2.11 12.53
N LYS A 327 8.08 -1.73 12.47
CA LYS A 327 8.66 -0.62 13.25
C LYS A 327 7.86 0.68 13.10
N THR A 328 7.62 1.12 11.87
CA THR A 328 6.86 2.33 11.58
C THR A 328 5.44 2.25 12.16
N PHE A 329 4.79 1.08 12.05
CA PHE A 329 3.50 0.81 12.67
C PHE A 329 3.56 0.93 14.19
N LEU A 330 4.54 0.28 14.84
CA LEU A 330 4.76 0.37 16.29
C LEU A 330 4.92 1.84 16.73
N GLY A 331 5.74 2.61 16.01
CA GLY A 331 5.97 4.02 16.33
C GLY A 331 4.72 4.89 16.22
N LEU A 332 3.92 4.71 15.16
CA LEU A 332 2.65 5.43 14.96
C LEU A 332 1.63 5.07 16.04
N GLN A 333 1.46 3.77 16.35
CA GLN A 333 0.56 3.29 17.37
C GLN A 333 0.97 3.81 18.76
N PHE A 334 2.25 3.76 19.08
CA PHE A 334 2.77 4.24 20.35
C PHE A 334 2.53 5.74 20.56
N VAL A 335 2.83 6.58 19.53
CA VAL A 335 2.54 8.03 19.58
C VAL A 335 1.05 8.29 19.82
N TYR A 336 0.19 7.53 19.17
CA TYR A 336 -1.24 7.68 19.29
C TYR A 336 -1.74 7.28 20.70
N ASP A 337 -1.29 6.12 21.20
CA ASP A 337 -1.73 5.60 22.51
C ASP A 337 -1.30 6.51 23.66
N VAL A 338 -0.04 6.96 23.63
CA VAL A 338 0.52 7.88 24.64
C VAL A 338 -0.17 9.26 24.61
N GLY A 339 -0.53 9.75 23.42
CA GLY A 339 -1.20 11.05 23.27
C GLY A 339 -2.66 11.06 23.72
N ARG A 340 -3.27 9.91 24.02
CA ARG A 340 -4.70 9.76 24.34
C ARG A 340 -5.04 9.09 25.65
N GLY A 341 -4.07 8.49 26.33
CA GLY A 341 -4.28 7.85 27.64
C GLY A 341 -4.83 8.81 28.68
N GLU A 342 -5.34 8.31 29.81
CA GLU A 342 -5.77 9.13 30.94
C GLU A 342 -4.65 10.06 31.41
N ASP A 343 -3.42 9.63 31.26
CA ASP A 343 -2.16 10.31 31.57
C ASP A 343 -1.50 10.89 30.31
N ARG A 344 -2.20 11.72 29.56
CA ARG A 344 -1.76 12.28 28.26
C ARG A 344 -0.35 12.87 28.32
N ALA A 345 0.58 12.33 27.51
CA ALA A 345 1.83 13.00 27.21
C ALA A 345 1.78 13.60 25.80
N SER A 346 2.36 14.78 25.64
CA SER A 346 2.49 15.36 24.30
C SER A 346 3.47 14.52 23.48
N SER A 347 3.00 13.99 22.34
CA SER A 347 3.75 13.05 21.52
C SER A 347 3.85 13.48 20.07
N VAL A 348 4.93 13.12 19.38
CA VAL A 348 5.15 13.41 17.97
C VAL A 348 5.94 12.29 17.28
N TYR A 349 5.54 11.99 16.06
CA TYR A 349 6.27 11.09 15.16
C TYR A 349 7.06 11.92 14.15
N LEU A 350 8.38 11.73 14.16
CA LEU A 350 9.32 12.40 13.27
C LEU A 350 9.88 11.45 12.25
N SER A 351 9.94 11.86 11.00
CA SER A 351 10.62 11.11 9.96
C SER A 351 11.43 12.05 9.07
N GLY A 352 12.64 11.64 8.73
CA GLY A 352 13.47 12.25 7.70
C GLY A 352 12.93 12.01 6.28
N ASN A 353 12.00 11.05 6.13
CA ASN A 353 11.38 10.71 4.86
C ASN A 353 10.20 11.64 4.55
N ALA A 354 10.46 12.71 3.79
CA ALA A 354 9.45 13.71 3.42
C ALA A 354 8.25 13.10 2.68
N SER A 355 8.45 12.03 1.89
CA SER A 355 7.40 11.36 1.13
C SER A 355 6.43 10.63 2.04
N LEU A 356 6.95 9.86 3.01
CA LEU A 356 6.13 9.19 4.01
C LEU A 356 5.35 10.20 4.85
N VAL A 357 6.00 11.27 5.32
CA VAL A 357 5.35 12.36 6.05
C VAL A 357 4.22 12.97 5.23
N SER A 358 4.46 13.27 3.94
CA SER A 358 3.44 13.83 3.04
C SER A 358 2.23 12.90 2.90
N VAL A 359 2.47 11.61 2.72
CA VAL A 359 1.40 10.60 2.57
C VAL A 359 0.61 10.43 3.86
N LEU A 360 1.27 10.33 5.01
CA LEU A 360 0.61 10.19 6.31
C LEU A 360 -0.17 11.46 6.67
N THR A 361 0.40 12.65 6.47
CA THR A 361 -0.29 13.92 6.72
C THR A 361 -1.54 14.08 5.87
N ASP A 362 -1.47 13.72 4.58
CA ASP A 362 -2.62 13.77 3.68
C ASP A 362 -3.68 12.71 4.06
N ALA A 363 -3.25 11.49 4.41
CA ALA A 363 -4.14 10.41 4.82
C ALA A 363 -4.88 10.70 6.13
N LEU A 364 -4.17 11.24 7.12
CA LEU A 364 -4.69 11.55 8.45
C LEU A 364 -5.43 12.90 8.50
N LYS A 365 -5.35 13.70 7.44
CA LYS A 365 -5.86 15.07 7.37
C LYS A 365 -5.42 15.93 8.57
N SER A 366 -4.27 15.60 9.15
CA SER A 366 -3.71 16.22 10.35
C SER A 366 -2.19 16.17 10.30
N GLY A 367 -1.54 17.30 10.44
CA GLY A 367 -0.09 17.41 10.62
C GLY A 367 0.37 17.45 12.09
N VAL A 368 -0.54 17.16 13.03
CA VAL A 368 -0.24 17.30 14.47
C VAL A 368 0.67 16.18 14.97
N PHE A 369 0.41 14.95 14.54
CA PHE A 369 1.13 13.78 15.03
C PHE A 369 2.37 13.40 14.22
N VAL A 370 2.42 13.76 12.93
CA VAL A 370 3.51 13.40 12.03
C VAL A 370 4.15 14.65 11.48
N LYS A 371 5.45 14.81 11.70
CA LYS A 371 6.20 15.99 11.25
C LYS A 371 7.50 15.60 10.55
N ASN A 372 7.94 16.47 9.63
CA ASN A 372 9.23 16.30 8.98
C ASN A 372 10.37 16.72 9.93
N LEU A 373 11.31 15.81 10.16
CA LEU A 373 12.45 16.04 11.06
C LEU A 373 13.28 17.24 10.62
N HIS A 374 13.68 17.29 9.36
CA HIS A 374 14.57 18.33 8.85
C HIS A 374 13.94 19.73 9.01
N LYS A 375 12.61 19.84 8.91
CA LYS A 375 11.91 21.10 9.14
C LYS A 375 11.97 21.53 10.60
N ILE A 376 11.79 20.61 11.54
CA ILE A 376 11.90 20.89 12.98
C ILE A 376 13.32 21.32 13.34
N VAL A 377 14.32 20.61 12.82
CA VAL A 377 15.74 20.94 13.02
C VAL A 377 16.05 22.34 12.46
N GLU A 378 15.56 22.67 11.27
CA GLU A 378 15.73 23.98 10.65
C GLU A 378 15.06 25.10 11.48
N GLU A 379 13.83 24.87 11.94
CA GLU A 379 13.10 25.81 12.81
C GLU A 379 13.83 26.04 14.16
N TYR A 380 14.41 24.97 14.73
CA TYR A 380 15.22 25.07 15.94
C TYR A 380 16.48 25.91 15.72
N LEU A 381 17.22 25.63 14.65
CA LEU A 381 18.45 26.37 14.32
C LEU A 381 18.21 27.85 14.04
N LYS A 382 17.01 28.20 13.55
CA LYS A 382 16.59 29.61 13.36
C LYS A 382 15.99 30.27 14.59
N ASN A 383 15.94 29.59 15.74
CA ASN A 383 15.22 29.99 16.94
C ASN A 383 13.70 30.25 16.74
N GLU A 384 13.11 29.59 15.72
CA GLU A 384 11.68 29.70 15.38
C GLU A 384 10.84 28.61 16.07
N ALA A 385 11.46 27.50 16.50
CA ALA A 385 10.77 26.37 17.12
C ALA A 385 10.39 26.63 18.59
N LYS A 386 9.70 27.73 18.88
CA LYS A 386 9.35 28.14 20.26
C LYS A 386 8.35 27.19 20.95
N ASP A 387 7.54 26.46 20.17
CA ASP A 387 6.42 25.64 20.67
C ASP A 387 6.70 24.15 20.70
N PHE A 388 7.98 23.71 20.67
CA PHE A 388 8.29 22.29 20.77
C PHE A 388 8.16 21.86 22.25
N SER A 389 7.07 21.13 22.55
CA SER A 389 6.70 20.70 23.91
C SER A 389 6.37 19.20 23.98
N ASN A 390 6.84 18.41 23.01
CA ASN A 390 6.54 16.99 22.94
C ASN A 390 7.49 16.18 23.83
N ASN A 391 6.95 15.60 24.91
CA ASN A 391 7.73 14.75 25.84
C ASN A 391 8.04 13.37 25.27
N VAL A 392 7.22 12.87 24.34
CA VAL A 392 7.45 11.62 23.63
C VAL A 392 7.72 11.91 22.16
N ILE A 393 8.92 11.58 21.73
CA ILE A 393 9.39 11.82 20.38
C ILE A 393 9.74 10.48 19.78
N VAL A 394 9.07 10.08 18.71
CA VAL A 394 9.43 8.90 17.92
C VAL A 394 10.14 9.33 16.66
N PHE A 395 11.35 8.84 16.45
CA PHE A 395 12.11 9.11 15.24
C PHE A 395 12.26 7.84 14.38
N ASP A 396 11.68 7.85 13.20
CA ASP A 396 11.73 6.75 12.25
C ASP A 396 13.01 6.75 11.41
N GLU A 397 13.57 5.55 11.16
CA GLU A 397 14.81 5.35 10.44
C GLU A 397 16.00 6.07 11.08
N GLY A 398 16.15 5.96 12.40
CA GLY A 398 17.13 6.72 13.17
C GLY A 398 18.60 6.48 12.81
N GLN A 399 18.91 5.37 12.12
CA GLN A 399 20.24 5.13 11.54
C GLN A 399 20.58 6.08 10.38
N ARG A 400 19.56 6.76 9.81
CA ARG A 400 19.68 7.71 8.69
C ARG A 400 19.76 9.16 9.12
N ALA A 401 19.85 9.42 10.41
CA ALA A 401 20.02 10.78 10.93
C ALA A 401 21.27 11.41 10.28
N TRP A 402 21.16 12.66 9.92
CA TRP A 402 22.27 13.38 9.27
C TRP A 402 23.43 13.59 10.21
N ASP A 403 24.62 13.26 9.73
CA ASP A 403 25.86 13.53 10.42
C ASP A 403 26.22 15.02 10.41
N LYS A 404 27.25 15.35 11.16
CA LYS A 404 27.75 16.72 11.29
C LYS A 404 28.15 17.33 9.94
N GLU A 405 28.81 16.56 9.07
CA GLU A 405 29.30 17.05 7.78
C GLU A 405 28.16 17.44 6.86
N ARG A 406 27.10 16.63 6.80
CA ARG A 406 25.90 16.92 6.02
C ARG A 406 25.13 18.10 6.58
N MET A 407 25.03 18.20 7.91
CA MET A 407 24.40 19.32 8.58
C MET A 407 25.10 20.65 8.29
N GLU A 408 26.45 20.63 8.31
CA GLU A 408 27.27 21.80 7.98
C GLU A 408 27.10 22.22 6.52
N LYS A 409 27.14 21.27 5.58
CA LYS A 409 26.88 21.52 4.15
C LYS A 409 25.51 22.15 3.91
N ARG A 410 24.48 21.73 4.66
CA ARG A 410 23.11 22.19 4.48
C ARG A 410 22.81 23.51 5.16
N TYR A 411 23.22 23.68 6.41
CA TYR A 411 22.81 24.80 7.26
C TYR A 411 23.93 25.80 7.57
N ARG A 412 25.14 25.60 7.05
CA ARG A 412 26.34 26.49 7.10
C ARG A 412 26.75 27.00 8.51
N ALA A 413 26.05 26.61 9.56
CA ALA A 413 26.26 27.12 10.92
C ALA A 413 26.18 26.02 12.00
N SER A 414 25.94 24.76 11.63
CA SER A 414 25.73 23.69 12.60
C SER A 414 26.96 22.81 12.68
N ASN A 415 27.69 22.94 13.79
CA ASN A 415 28.79 22.03 14.15
C ASN A 415 28.27 20.80 14.91
N ALA A 416 27.03 20.35 14.60
CA ALA A 416 26.32 19.30 15.31
C ALA A 416 25.55 18.38 14.33
N SER A 417 25.44 17.09 14.63
CA SER A 417 24.60 16.13 13.92
C SER A 417 23.12 16.33 14.30
N GLU A 418 22.20 15.73 13.53
CA GLU A 418 20.77 15.72 13.89
C GLU A 418 20.52 15.09 15.27
N PRO A 419 21.13 13.95 15.65
CA PRO A 419 21.05 13.44 17.02
C PRO A 419 21.45 14.45 18.08
N ASN A 420 22.57 15.17 17.89
CA ASN A 420 22.97 16.23 18.84
C ASN A 420 21.90 17.30 19.00
N ILE A 421 21.27 17.70 17.90
CA ILE A 421 20.25 18.76 17.95
C ILE A 421 19.00 18.24 18.66
N LEU A 422 18.52 17.03 18.36
CA LEU A 422 17.33 16.46 19.01
C LEU A 422 17.54 16.28 20.53
N ILE A 423 18.69 15.76 20.95
CA ILE A 423 19.03 15.62 22.36
C ILE A 423 19.05 16.99 23.03
N ARG A 424 19.74 17.95 22.46
CA ARG A 424 19.81 19.32 22.99
C ARG A 424 18.44 20.00 23.09
N MET A 425 17.59 19.82 22.07
CA MET A 425 16.19 20.31 22.09
C MET A 425 15.39 19.73 23.26
N ALA A 426 15.56 18.42 23.52
CA ALA A 426 14.87 17.77 24.63
C ALA A 426 15.39 18.31 25.99
N GLU A 427 16.70 18.47 26.15
CA GLU A 427 17.33 18.98 27.38
C GLU A 427 16.92 20.43 27.72
N GLU A 428 16.90 21.29 26.71
CA GLU A 428 16.61 22.73 26.91
C GLU A 428 15.14 23.01 27.22
N ARG A 429 14.21 22.12 26.85
CA ARG A 429 12.79 22.40 26.79
C ARG A 429 11.90 21.52 27.62
N LEU A 430 12.39 20.36 28.03
CA LEU A 430 11.58 19.31 28.65
C LEU A 430 12.16 18.89 30.00
N GLU A 431 11.30 18.79 31.02
CA GLU A 431 11.72 18.26 32.33
C GLU A 431 11.96 16.74 32.27
N TRP A 432 11.30 16.05 31.34
CA TRP A 432 11.45 14.64 31.05
C TRP A 432 11.18 14.37 29.59
N CYS A 433 11.80 13.36 29.04
CA CYS A 433 11.63 12.98 27.64
C CYS A 433 11.84 11.50 27.41
N VAL A 434 11.02 10.93 26.51
CA VAL A 434 11.31 9.64 25.87
C VAL A 434 11.55 9.86 24.39
N LEU A 435 12.79 9.67 23.96
CA LEU A 435 13.18 9.71 22.56
C LEU A 435 13.31 8.28 22.06
N LEU A 436 12.27 7.83 21.32
CA LEU A 436 12.22 6.48 20.73
C LEU A 436 12.77 6.49 19.31
N ILE A 437 13.83 5.74 19.09
CA ILE A 437 14.50 5.59 17.80
C ILE A 437 14.11 4.26 17.17
N LEU A 438 13.48 4.30 15.99
CA LEU A 438 13.21 3.11 15.19
C LEU A 438 14.39 2.88 14.23
N VAL A 439 15.02 1.71 14.33
CA VAL A 439 16.26 1.38 13.62
C VAL A 439 16.01 0.30 12.59
N GLY A 440 16.24 0.59 11.32
CA GLY A 440 16.22 -0.35 10.21
C GLY A 440 17.65 -0.71 9.75
N GLU A 441 17.85 -1.89 9.21
CA GLU A 441 19.15 -2.34 8.68
C GLU A 441 19.19 -2.20 7.15
N GLY A 442 20.27 -1.65 6.59
CA GLY A 442 20.66 -1.77 5.18
C GLY A 442 19.81 -1.00 4.14
N GLN A 443 19.38 0.22 4.42
CA GLN A 443 18.59 1.03 3.47
C GLN A 443 19.12 2.46 3.24
N GLU A 444 20.41 2.69 3.41
CA GLU A 444 21.04 4.01 3.20
C GLU A 444 21.08 4.35 1.70
N ILE A 445 20.56 5.52 1.32
CA ILE A 445 20.54 6.00 -0.08
C ILE A 445 21.15 7.40 -0.27
N ASN A 446 21.48 8.09 0.81
CA ASN A 446 22.03 9.43 0.77
C ASN A 446 23.43 9.50 1.37
N SER A 447 24.26 10.44 0.87
CA SER A 447 25.53 10.76 1.53
C SER A 447 25.28 11.34 2.93
N GLY A 448 26.07 10.91 3.92
CA GLY A 448 25.93 11.35 5.31
C GLY A 448 24.97 10.51 6.16
N GLU A 449 24.45 9.39 5.64
CA GLU A 449 23.69 8.39 6.41
C GLU A 449 24.60 7.26 6.96
N ASN A 450 25.91 7.29 6.65
CA ASN A 450 26.84 6.21 6.96
C ASN A 450 27.29 6.13 8.42
N ALA A 451 27.04 7.18 9.22
CA ALA A 451 27.47 7.22 10.63
C ALA A 451 26.66 6.29 11.56
N GLY A 452 25.50 5.82 11.09
CA GLY A 452 24.72 4.79 11.76
C GLY A 452 24.27 5.15 13.16
N ILE A 453 24.10 4.13 14.02
CA ILE A 453 23.60 4.29 15.41
C ILE A 453 24.68 4.89 16.33
N GLY A 454 25.96 4.76 16.00
CA GLY A 454 27.06 5.28 16.83
C GLY A 454 26.96 6.78 17.11
N GLN A 455 26.45 7.57 16.16
CA GLN A 455 26.27 9.01 16.34
C GLN A 455 25.28 9.39 17.46
N TRP A 456 24.34 8.50 17.82
CA TRP A 456 23.46 8.70 18.97
C TRP A 456 24.23 8.60 20.28
N ASN A 457 25.16 7.64 20.38
CA ASN A 457 26.05 7.53 21.54
C ASN A 457 26.97 8.75 21.64
N ASP A 458 27.55 9.21 20.52
CA ASP A 458 28.36 10.41 20.49
C ASP A 458 27.60 11.67 20.91
N ALA A 459 26.34 11.75 20.50
CA ALA A 459 25.46 12.86 20.92
C ALA A 459 25.15 12.81 22.43
N LEU A 460 24.93 11.62 23.00
CA LEU A 460 24.75 11.44 24.44
C LEU A 460 26.01 11.76 25.25
N LYS A 461 27.21 11.42 24.74
CA LYS A 461 28.48 11.81 25.38
C LYS A 461 28.68 13.31 25.45
N ALA A 462 28.14 14.04 24.48
CA ALA A 462 28.20 15.51 24.43
C ALA A 462 27.10 16.18 25.25
N SER A 463 26.19 15.44 25.83
CA SER A 463 25.09 15.91 26.66
C SER A 463 25.57 16.37 28.05
N SER A 464 24.93 17.40 28.59
CA SER A 464 25.14 17.87 29.98
C SER A 464 24.15 17.25 30.97
N VAL A 465 23.14 16.53 30.48
CA VAL A 465 22.09 15.88 31.26
C VAL A 465 22.31 14.37 31.26
N GLU A 466 21.98 13.70 32.37
CA GLU A 466 22.05 12.24 32.45
C GLU A 466 20.88 11.62 31.64
N TRP A 467 21.22 10.81 30.64
CA TRP A 467 20.29 10.00 29.88
C TRP A 467 20.37 8.53 30.29
N GLU A 468 19.22 7.87 30.35
CA GLU A 468 19.14 6.42 30.48
C GLU A 468 18.87 5.81 29.09
N VAL A 469 19.58 4.73 28.74
CA VAL A 469 19.46 4.09 27.42
C VAL A 469 18.74 2.77 27.56
N LEU A 470 17.65 2.60 26.80
CA LEU A 470 16.89 1.38 26.68
C LEU A 470 17.06 0.80 25.27
N CYS A 471 17.75 -0.32 25.14
CA CYS A 471 17.98 -0.93 23.82
C CYS A 471 18.03 -2.47 23.89
N PRO A 472 17.75 -3.17 22.77
CA PRO A 472 17.97 -4.61 22.67
C PRO A 472 19.43 -4.99 22.98
N ASN A 473 19.64 -6.21 23.48
CA ASN A 473 20.97 -6.70 23.86
C ASN A 473 22.03 -6.54 22.77
N LYS A 474 21.67 -6.71 21.52
CA LYS A 474 22.59 -6.58 20.37
C LYS A 474 23.17 -5.18 20.17
N LEU A 475 22.53 -4.14 20.73
CA LEU A 475 23.00 -2.77 20.66
C LEU A 475 23.65 -2.28 21.96
N ALA A 476 23.59 -3.04 23.05
CA ALA A 476 24.05 -2.62 24.36
C ALA A 476 25.53 -2.23 24.34
N THR A 477 26.38 -2.97 23.63
CA THR A 477 27.83 -2.71 23.50
C THR A 477 28.17 -1.34 22.91
N ILE A 478 27.26 -0.74 22.13
CA ILE A 478 27.45 0.61 21.56
C ILE A 478 27.42 1.67 22.68
N PHE A 479 26.58 1.45 23.71
CA PHE A 479 26.27 2.41 24.77
C PHE A 479 26.96 2.06 26.10
N GLU A 480 27.49 0.83 26.26
CA GLU A 480 28.18 0.40 27.47
C GLU A 480 29.40 1.29 27.81
N GLY A 481 29.52 1.61 29.07
CA GLY A 481 30.63 2.43 29.59
C GLY A 481 30.50 3.93 29.36
N THR A 482 29.39 4.39 28.67
CA THR A 482 29.17 5.80 28.35
C THR A 482 27.86 6.35 28.91
N GLN A 483 26.85 5.50 29.10
CA GLN A 483 25.56 5.85 29.62
C GLN A 483 25.02 4.73 30.54
N LYS A 484 23.99 5.07 31.33
CA LYS A 484 23.28 4.10 32.14
C LYS A 484 22.35 3.30 31.25
N VAL A 485 22.74 2.10 30.85
CA VAL A 485 21.88 1.18 30.09
C VAL A 485 20.90 0.52 31.06
N ILE A 486 19.59 0.61 30.75
CA ILE A 486 18.53 -0.04 31.52
C ILE A 486 18.66 -1.55 31.29
N ASP A 487 19.08 -2.29 32.32
CA ASP A 487 19.22 -3.74 32.28
C ASP A 487 17.92 -4.42 32.76
N ASP A 488 17.01 -4.62 31.82
CA ASP A 488 15.72 -5.28 32.01
C ASP A 488 15.59 -6.45 31.04
N ALA A 489 15.18 -7.61 31.54
CA ALA A 489 14.92 -8.80 30.71
C ALA A 489 13.89 -8.54 29.57
N SER A 490 13.02 -7.54 29.74
CA SER A 490 12.04 -7.15 28.74
C SER A 490 12.61 -6.33 27.57
N ARG A 491 13.82 -5.82 27.64
CA ARG A 491 14.43 -4.98 26.59
C ARG A 491 14.52 -5.67 25.22
N ASN A 492 14.63 -7.01 25.20
CA ASN A 492 14.65 -7.77 23.96
C ASN A 492 13.27 -7.80 23.24
N LYS A 493 12.18 -7.40 23.89
CA LYS A 493 10.90 -7.16 23.24
C LYS A 493 10.95 -6.00 22.22
N LEU A 494 12.00 -5.19 22.30
CA LEU A 494 12.25 -4.09 21.36
C LEU A 494 13.05 -4.54 20.12
N ASP A 495 13.33 -5.84 19.97
CA ASP A 495 13.92 -6.40 18.76
C ASP A 495 12.88 -7.18 17.94
N LEU A 496 12.32 -6.53 16.90
CA LEU A 496 11.29 -7.09 16.05
C LEU A 496 11.93 -8.00 14.99
N THR A 497 12.08 -9.28 15.31
CA THR A 497 12.77 -10.26 14.44
C THR A 497 11.88 -10.88 13.36
N VAL A 498 10.54 -10.74 13.47
CA VAL A 498 9.57 -11.32 12.55
C VAL A 498 9.06 -10.27 11.57
N THR A 499 8.90 -10.59 10.30
CA THR A 499 8.41 -9.64 9.29
C THR A 499 6.89 -9.69 9.16
N LEU A 500 6.23 -8.50 9.13
CA LEU A 500 4.81 -8.32 8.78
C LEU A 500 4.58 -8.39 7.27
N ARG A 501 5.60 -8.13 6.47
CA ARG A 501 5.51 -8.27 5.02
C ARG A 501 5.24 -9.73 4.70
N THR A 502 4.61 -9.97 3.56
CA THR A 502 4.39 -11.33 3.05
C THR A 502 5.67 -12.14 3.24
N HIS A 503 5.54 -13.43 3.51
CA HIS A 503 6.69 -14.36 3.59
C HIS A 503 7.65 -14.25 2.39
N LEU A 504 7.19 -13.60 1.32
CA LEU A 504 7.93 -13.29 0.10
C LEU A 504 8.87 -12.08 0.18
N ALA A 505 8.69 -11.19 1.16
CA ALA A 505 9.49 -9.95 1.19
C ALA A 505 10.99 -10.22 1.37
N GLY A 506 11.34 -11.28 2.09
CA GLY A 506 12.71 -11.74 2.22
C GLY A 506 13.27 -12.25 0.88
N ASP A 507 12.50 -13.08 0.19
CA ASP A 507 12.93 -13.65 -1.09
C ASP A 507 13.03 -12.58 -2.19
N VAL A 508 12.07 -11.65 -2.25
CA VAL A 508 12.12 -10.49 -3.17
C VAL A 508 13.33 -9.60 -2.86
N SER A 509 13.62 -9.33 -1.59
CA SER A 509 14.80 -8.55 -1.20
C SER A 509 16.11 -9.28 -1.59
N ASN A 510 16.18 -10.59 -1.38
CA ASN A 510 17.32 -11.39 -1.77
C ASN A 510 17.49 -11.44 -3.30
N PHE A 511 16.39 -11.61 -4.06
CA PHE A 511 16.41 -11.52 -5.51
C PHE A 511 16.96 -10.18 -5.96
N VAL A 512 16.41 -9.08 -5.47
CA VAL A 512 16.83 -7.72 -5.83
C VAL A 512 18.28 -7.48 -5.51
N ASN A 513 18.75 -7.86 -4.30
CA ASN A 513 20.13 -7.68 -3.90
C ASN A 513 21.10 -8.46 -4.82
N ASN A 514 20.81 -9.73 -5.11
CA ASN A 514 21.64 -10.52 -6.00
C ASN A 514 21.62 -9.96 -7.44
N LEU A 515 20.47 -9.52 -7.95
CA LEU A 515 20.34 -8.92 -9.28
C LEU A 515 21.22 -7.67 -9.42
N ILE A 516 21.07 -6.70 -8.50
CA ILE A 516 21.80 -5.43 -8.58
C ILE A 516 23.29 -5.56 -8.27
N GLU A 517 23.70 -6.60 -7.55
CA GLU A 517 25.09 -6.96 -7.33
C GLU A 517 25.71 -7.77 -8.48
N GLY A 518 24.93 -8.12 -9.51
CA GLY A 518 25.38 -8.91 -10.66
C GLY A 518 25.55 -10.38 -10.38
N LYS A 519 25.02 -10.91 -9.27
CA LYS A 519 25.04 -12.34 -8.89
C LYS A 519 23.87 -13.08 -9.54
N ILE A 520 23.90 -13.19 -10.86
CA ILE A 520 22.74 -13.58 -11.70
C ILE A 520 22.25 -15.00 -11.38
N ASP A 521 23.17 -15.96 -11.20
CA ASP A 521 22.82 -17.35 -10.86
C ASP A 521 22.02 -17.42 -9.56
N ARG A 522 22.46 -16.69 -8.52
CA ARG A 522 21.74 -16.62 -7.26
C ARG A 522 20.40 -15.91 -7.38
N ALA A 523 20.31 -14.86 -8.19
CA ALA A 523 19.05 -14.16 -8.45
C ALA A 523 18.04 -15.12 -9.07
N SER A 524 18.44 -15.96 -10.06
CA SER A 524 17.59 -16.93 -10.73
C SER A 524 16.96 -17.95 -9.77
N GLU A 525 17.66 -18.36 -8.71
CA GLU A 525 17.11 -19.30 -7.71
C GLU A 525 15.85 -18.75 -7.01
N TYR A 526 15.78 -17.44 -6.81
CA TYR A 526 14.66 -16.81 -6.14
C TYR A 526 13.45 -16.58 -7.06
N VAL A 527 13.64 -16.43 -8.39
CA VAL A 527 12.55 -16.08 -9.32
C VAL A 527 11.44 -17.14 -9.28
N LYS A 528 11.78 -18.41 -9.40
CA LYS A 528 10.80 -19.52 -9.36
C LYS A 528 10.04 -19.55 -8.03
N LYS A 529 10.75 -19.36 -6.92
CA LYS A 529 10.16 -19.35 -5.58
C LYS A 529 9.19 -18.19 -5.40
N ILE A 530 9.57 -16.99 -5.87
CA ILE A 530 8.76 -15.78 -5.79
C ILE A 530 7.51 -15.90 -6.67
N LYS A 531 7.66 -16.38 -7.90
CA LYS A 531 6.54 -16.61 -8.84
C LYS A 531 5.56 -17.66 -8.31
N SER A 532 6.06 -18.80 -7.80
CA SER A 532 5.19 -19.86 -7.25
C SER A 532 4.37 -19.41 -6.04
N ALA A 533 4.84 -18.43 -5.32
CA ALA A 533 4.11 -17.83 -4.21
C ALA A 533 3.17 -16.66 -4.64
N GLY A 534 2.94 -16.46 -5.94
CA GLY A 534 1.95 -15.56 -6.49
C GLY A 534 2.37 -14.09 -6.61
N PHE A 535 3.68 -13.80 -6.54
CA PHE A 535 4.20 -12.46 -6.79
C PHE A 535 4.55 -12.32 -8.28
N SER A 536 3.97 -11.32 -8.95
CA SER A 536 4.14 -11.13 -10.40
C SER A 536 5.44 -10.39 -10.71
N MET A 537 6.34 -11.03 -11.44
CA MET A 537 7.60 -10.47 -11.92
C MET A 537 7.53 -10.31 -13.44
N LEU A 538 7.15 -9.11 -13.89
CA LEU A 538 6.86 -8.84 -15.30
C LEU A 538 7.89 -7.91 -15.93
N VAL A 539 8.16 -8.10 -17.21
CA VAL A 539 9.02 -7.23 -18.01
C VAL A 539 8.37 -6.91 -19.33
N THR A 540 8.55 -5.70 -19.84
CA THR A 540 8.01 -5.27 -21.14
C THR A 540 8.83 -4.17 -21.78
N ARG A 541 8.80 -4.08 -23.11
CA ARG A 541 9.31 -2.97 -23.89
C ARG A 541 8.24 -1.94 -24.25
N ASP A 542 6.98 -2.22 -23.92
CA ASP A 542 5.82 -1.39 -24.24
C ASP A 542 5.20 -0.82 -22.96
N LEU A 543 5.32 0.49 -22.76
CA LEU A 543 4.79 1.17 -21.58
C LEU A 543 3.26 1.12 -21.53
N GLU A 544 2.58 1.17 -22.67
CA GLU A 544 1.11 1.14 -22.71
C GLU A 544 0.57 -0.23 -22.33
N LYS A 545 1.25 -1.33 -22.72
CA LYS A 545 0.90 -2.67 -22.21
C LYS A 545 1.04 -2.76 -20.68
N ALA A 546 2.11 -2.20 -20.10
CA ALA A 546 2.26 -2.16 -18.66
C ALA A 546 1.14 -1.38 -17.97
N LYS A 547 0.75 -0.23 -18.54
CA LYS A 547 -0.36 0.58 -18.03
C LYS A 547 -1.71 -0.14 -18.15
N GLU A 548 -1.98 -0.78 -19.27
CA GLU A 548 -3.20 -1.53 -19.52
C GLU A 548 -3.32 -2.73 -18.57
N TYR A 549 -2.23 -3.45 -18.36
CA TYR A 549 -2.18 -4.53 -17.38
C TYR A 549 -2.61 -4.06 -15.99
N CYS A 550 -2.01 -2.98 -15.46
CA CYS A 550 -2.36 -2.47 -14.15
C CYS A 550 -3.84 -2.04 -14.07
N LYS A 551 -4.34 -1.32 -15.06
CA LYS A 551 -5.74 -0.88 -15.13
C LYS A 551 -6.70 -2.06 -15.18
N THR A 552 -6.36 -3.11 -15.92
CA THR A 552 -7.19 -4.32 -16.04
C THR A 552 -7.17 -5.13 -14.74
N ARG A 553 -5.97 -5.41 -14.19
CA ARG A 553 -5.80 -6.20 -12.97
C ARG A 553 -6.53 -5.61 -11.77
N TYR A 554 -6.49 -4.30 -11.63
CA TYR A 554 -7.05 -3.59 -10.49
C TYR A 554 -8.36 -2.86 -10.81
N ALA A 555 -9.05 -3.26 -11.88
CA ALA A 555 -10.35 -2.70 -12.25
C ALA A 555 -11.34 -2.78 -11.09
N GLY A 556 -11.95 -1.65 -10.73
CA GLY A 556 -12.91 -1.58 -9.62
C GLY A 556 -12.31 -1.57 -8.21
N GLN A 557 -11.01 -1.76 -8.04
CA GLN A 557 -10.33 -1.82 -6.74
C GLN A 557 -9.76 -0.45 -6.35
N ARG A 558 -10.49 0.32 -5.56
CA ARG A 558 -10.17 1.74 -5.26
C ARG A 558 -8.96 1.93 -4.34
N THR A 559 -8.65 0.96 -3.51
CA THR A 559 -7.52 1.05 -2.55
C THR A 559 -6.20 0.61 -3.14
N LYS A 560 -6.24 -0.15 -4.24
CA LYS A 560 -5.02 -0.63 -4.88
C LYS A 560 -4.24 0.51 -5.50
N ARG A 561 -2.91 0.49 -5.30
CA ARG A 561 -1.97 1.52 -5.73
C ARG A 561 -0.99 0.96 -6.74
N TYR A 562 -0.97 1.56 -7.93
CA TYR A 562 -0.01 1.27 -8.97
C TYR A 562 0.42 2.58 -9.62
N GLY A 563 1.68 2.69 -10.00
CA GLY A 563 2.21 3.97 -10.46
C GLY A 563 3.54 3.83 -11.17
N LEU A 564 3.90 4.87 -11.93
CA LEU A 564 5.19 4.97 -12.61
C LEU A 564 6.25 5.41 -11.60
N ILE A 565 7.31 4.62 -11.48
CA ILE A 565 8.48 4.98 -10.68
C ILE A 565 9.75 4.82 -11.50
N ALA A 566 10.71 5.71 -11.33
CA ALA A 566 11.95 5.71 -12.08
C ALA A 566 13.11 6.25 -11.25
N SER A 567 14.33 5.91 -11.63
CA SER A 567 15.52 6.49 -11.05
C SER A 567 15.61 8.00 -11.37
N SER A 568 15.99 8.81 -10.38
CA SER A 568 16.20 10.24 -10.57
C SER A 568 17.40 10.51 -11.48
N LYS A 569 17.19 11.23 -12.56
CA LYS A 569 18.26 11.58 -13.49
C LYS A 569 18.02 12.96 -14.14
N LYS A 570 19.11 13.62 -14.52
CA LYS A 570 19.07 14.95 -15.13
C LYS A 570 18.90 14.95 -16.67
N ASP A 571 18.85 13.76 -17.31
CA ASP A 571 18.71 13.67 -18.76
C ASP A 571 17.25 13.48 -19.21
N SER A 572 17.00 13.75 -20.47
CA SER A 572 15.68 13.64 -21.09
C SER A 572 15.48 12.30 -21.84
N PHE A 573 16.33 11.29 -21.61
CA PHE A 573 16.26 10.03 -22.35
C PHE A 573 14.90 9.34 -22.19
N MET A 574 14.46 9.16 -20.93
CA MET A 574 13.23 8.47 -20.63
C MET A 574 11.98 9.21 -21.11
N LYS A 575 12.06 10.55 -21.27
CA LYS A 575 10.95 11.38 -21.76
C LYS A 575 10.52 11.00 -23.19
N LYS A 576 11.44 10.54 -24.03
CA LYS A 576 11.14 10.06 -25.39
C LYS A 576 10.25 8.81 -25.39
N TYR A 577 10.23 8.09 -24.28
CA TYR A 577 9.45 6.87 -24.09
C TYR A 577 8.25 7.07 -23.15
N GLY A 578 7.81 8.33 -22.97
CA GLY A 578 6.63 8.65 -22.17
C GLY A 578 6.86 8.72 -20.65
N VAL A 579 8.12 8.72 -20.19
CA VAL A 579 8.50 8.74 -18.76
C VAL A 579 9.29 10.02 -18.47
N ASP A 580 8.62 11.05 -17.96
CA ASP A 580 9.31 12.30 -17.56
C ASP A 580 9.80 12.20 -16.11
N ASN A 581 11.00 11.65 -15.91
CA ASN A 581 11.66 11.53 -14.62
C ASN A 581 12.61 12.69 -14.30
N GLY A 582 12.53 13.78 -15.07
CA GLY A 582 13.32 14.99 -14.83
C GLY A 582 12.93 15.69 -13.52
N TYR A 583 13.88 16.41 -12.93
CA TYR A 583 13.69 17.13 -11.65
C TYR A 583 12.47 18.05 -11.66
N ALA A 584 12.28 18.84 -12.72
CA ALA A 584 11.15 19.78 -12.83
C ALA A 584 9.79 19.10 -12.85
N ALA A 585 9.67 17.90 -13.44
CA ALA A 585 8.45 17.13 -13.47
C ALA A 585 8.18 16.42 -12.13
N THR A 586 9.20 15.86 -11.52
CA THR A 586 9.07 15.03 -10.31
C THR A 586 9.00 15.82 -9.02
N SER A 587 9.71 16.98 -8.92
CA SER A 587 9.69 17.85 -7.72
C SER A 587 8.32 18.51 -7.46
N ASN A 588 7.50 18.68 -8.50
CA ASN A 588 6.15 19.26 -8.39
C ASN A 588 5.06 18.26 -8.07
N VAL A 589 5.38 16.97 -7.93
CA VAL A 589 4.40 15.95 -7.58
C VAL A 589 4.08 16.03 -6.10
N ASN A 590 2.82 16.31 -5.77
CA ASN A 590 2.34 16.18 -4.40
C ASN A 590 2.21 14.68 -4.06
N ILE A 591 3.20 14.13 -3.39
CA ILE A 591 3.30 12.69 -3.09
C ILE A 591 2.12 12.20 -2.26
N GLY A 592 1.65 12.99 -1.29
CA GLY A 592 0.49 12.63 -0.47
C GLY A 592 -0.75 12.39 -1.31
N LYS A 593 -1.10 13.34 -2.19
CA LYS A 593 -2.24 13.19 -3.12
C LYS A 593 -1.99 12.13 -4.18
N TRP A 594 -0.77 12.04 -4.72
CA TRP A 594 -0.40 11.03 -5.69
C TRP A 594 -0.66 9.61 -5.17
N PHE A 595 -0.33 9.36 -3.93
CA PHE A 595 -0.49 8.04 -3.30
C PHE A 595 -1.92 7.80 -2.80
N ASN A 596 -2.54 8.76 -2.10
CA ASN A 596 -3.79 8.54 -1.38
C ASN A 596 -5.06 8.64 -2.23
N THR A 597 -5.01 9.33 -3.38
CA THR A 597 -6.21 9.52 -4.21
C THR A 597 -6.44 8.33 -5.14
N ASP A 598 -7.70 8.03 -5.42
CA ASP A 598 -8.07 6.98 -6.38
C ASP A 598 -7.94 7.45 -7.84
N ALA A 599 -8.08 6.52 -8.80
CA ALA A 599 -7.92 6.79 -10.23
C ALA A 599 -8.87 7.84 -10.83
N ARG A 600 -9.92 8.26 -10.09
CA ARG A 600 -10.83 9.33 -10.52
C ARG A 600 -10.25 10.73 -10.34
N SER A 601 -9.21 10.85 -9.54
CA SER A 601 -8.51 12.12 -9.33
C SER A 601 -7.34 12.25 -10.29
N GLY A 602 -7.22 13.36 -11.00
CA GLY A 602 -6.08 13.67 -11.88
C GLY A 602 -4.71 13.71 -11.19
N CYS A 603 -4.67 13.61 -9.87
CA CYS A 603 -3.42 13.56 -9.10
C CYS A 603 -2.97 12.13 -8.76
N SER A 604 -3.81 11.12 -8.98
CA SER A 604 -3.56 9.74 -8.54
C SER A 604 -2.38 9.08 -9.25
N CYS A 605 -1.63 8.24 -8.51
CA CYS A 605 -0.65 7.34 -9.09
C CYS A 605 -1.28 6.39 -10.12
N CYS A 606 -2.54 5.99 -9.90
CA CYS A 606 -3.28 5.06 -10.75
C CYS A 606 -3.63 5.63 -12.14
N ASN A 607 -3.49 6.93 -12.35
CA ASN A 607 -3.64 7.51 -13.69
C ASN A 607 -2.44 7.20 -14.61
N LEU A 608 -1.28 6.83 -14.01
CA LEU A 608 -0.07 6.48 -14.77
C LEU A 608 0.44 7.61 -15.68
N GLU A 609 0.25 8.86 -15.23
CA GLU A 609 0.68 10.06 -15.95
C GLU A 609 1.96 10.66 -15.35
N LYS A 610 2.03 10.66 -13.99
CA LYS A 610 3.13 11.27 -13.25
C LYS A 610 4.10 10.21 -12.76
N VAL A 611 5.39 10.50 -12.92
CA VAL A 611 6.48 9.65 -12.46
C VAL A 611 6.96 10.14 -11.10
N VAL A 612 7.28 9.22 -10.22
CA VAL A 612 7.90 9.49 -8.92
C VAL A 612 9.26 8.81 -8.86
N THR A 613 10.24 9.48 -8.30
CA THR A 613 11.60 8.93 -8.20
C THR A 613 11.76 8.08 -6.92
N GLU A 614 12.91 7.42 -6.78
CA GLU A 614 13.29 6.68 -5.57
C GLU A 614 13.10 7.52 -4.29
N PHE A 615 13.37 8.82 -4.35
CA PHE A 615 13.16 9.72 -3.21
C PHE A 615 11.67 9.93 -2.89
N GLY A 616 10.83 9.95 -3.93
CA GLY A 616 9.38 10.15 -3.77
C GLY A 616 8.63 8.87 -3.37
N CYS A 617 9.12 7.67 -3.72
CA CYS A 617 8.50 6.40 -3.38
C CYS A 617 9.17 5.68 -2.20
N GLN A 618 10.25 6.22 -1.63
CA GLN A 618 10.91 5.63 -0.49
C GLN A 618 9.97 5.51 0.71
N GLY A 619 9.96 4.35 1.37
CA GLY A 619 9.05 4.07 2.49
C GLY A 619 7.58 3.85 2.11
N LEU A 620 7.20 4.02 0.83
CA LEU A 620 5.87 3.71 0.34
C LEU A 620 5.85 2.30 -0.26
N GLU A 621 4.68 1.68 -0.24
CA GLU A 621 4.42 0.39 -0.87
C GLU A 621 3.30 0.55 -1.91
N LEU A 622 3.57 0.12 -3.14
CA LEU A 622 2.59 0.06 -4.21
C LEU A 622 2.16 -1.40 -4.40
N ASP A 623 0.93 -1.63 -4.79
CA ASP A 623 0.52 -3.00 -5.13
C ASP A 623 1.25 -3.48 -6.39
N MET A 624 1.38 -2.61 -7.41
CA MET A 624 2.08 -2.91 -8.65
C MET A 624 2.83 -1.67 -9.18
N PRO A 625 4.07 -1.42 -8.77
CA PRO A 625 4.88 -0.38 -9.40
C PRO A 625 5.27 -0.77 -10.83
N ILE A 626 5.25 0.20 -11.74
CA ILE A 626 5.90 0.11 -13.04
C ILE A 626 7.26 0.78 -12.89
N VAL A 627 8.30 -0.03 -12.77
CA VAL A 627 9.69 0.42 -12.64
C VAL A 627 10.23 0.74 -14.03
N CYS A 628 10.34 2.03 -14.33
CA CYS A 628 10.84 2.51 -15.61
C CYS A 628 12.37 2.52 -15.59
N TRP A 629 12.98 1.53 -16.23
CA TRP A 629 14.43 1.32 -16.23
C TRP A 629 15.14 2.31 -17.17
N GLY A 630 16.04 3.09 -16.61
CA GLY A 630 16.79 4.11 -17.34
C GLY A 630 18.18 3.66 -17.84
N PRO A 631 18.86 4.49 -18.63
CA PRO A 631 20.20 4.22 -19.15
C PRO A 631 21.32 4.44 -18.14
N ASP A 632 20.97 4.69 -16.88
CA ASP A 632 21.89 4.93 -15.79
C ASP A 632 22.40 3.65 -15.10
N MET A 633 21.82 2.51 -15.46
CA MET A 633 22.28 1.18 -15.03
C MET A 633 22.09 0.20 -16.20
N ILE A 634 23.17 -0.16 -16.90
CA ILE A 634 23.18 -0.94 -18.14
C ILE A 634 23.90 -2.25 -17.91
N TRP A 635 23.33 -3.36 -18.39
CA TRP A 635 23.98 -4.66 -18.37
C TRP A 635 24.80 -4.89 -19.64
N ASN A 636 26.10 -5.19 -19.48
CA ASN A 636 27.00 -5.42 -20.59
C ASN A 636 27.19 -6.91 -20.98
N GLY A 637 26.38 -7.79 -20.35
CA GLY A 637 26.50 -9.24 -20.50
C GLY A 637 27.23 -9.93 -19.35
N ASN A 638 28.00 -9.21 -18.55
CA ASN A 638 28.80 -9.78 -17.45
C ASN A 638 28.72 -8.97 -16.15
N SER A 639 28.54 -7.66 -16.26
CA SER A 639 28.47 -6.74 -15.11
C SER A 639 27.59 -5.55 -15.39
N TRP A 640 27.20 -4.84 -14.32
CA TRP A 640 26.49 -3.57 -14.42
C TRP A 640 27.44 -2.43 -14.74
N ASN A 641 27.16 -1.69 -15.81
CA ASN A 641 27.76 -0.39 -16.12
C ASN A 641 26.88 0.71 -15.55
N LEU A 642 27.39 1.46 -14.60
CA LEU A 642 26.73 2.60 -14.00
C LEU A 642 27.17 3.86 -14.72
N TYR A 643 26.22 4.66 -15.21
CA TYR A 643 26.54 5.88 -15.92
C TYR A 643 27.05 6.95 -14.95
N GLN A 644 28.31 7.34 -15.12
CA GLN A 644 28.95 8.45 -14.41
C GLN A 644 28.97 9.67 -15.33
N LYS A 645 28.39 10.78 -14.90
CA LYS A 645 28.39 12.04 -15.64
C LYS A 645 29.75 12.74 -15.61
N PHE A 646 30.55 12.47 -14.59
CA PHE A 646 31.91 12.94 -14.42
C PHE A 646 32.78 11.75 -14.02
N GLN A 647 33.95 11.63 -14.57
CA GLN A 647 34.99 10.65 -14.22
C GLN A 647 35.60 10.97 -12.82
N SER A 648 34.80 11.35 -11.85
CA SER A 648 35.29 11.35 -10.47
C SER A 648 35.20 9.92 -9.96
N ALA A 649 36.29 9.42 -9.46
CA ALA A 649 36.41 8.11 -8.83
C ALA A 649 35.60 7.99 -7.50
N ASP A 650 34.50 8.72 -7.35
CA ASP A 650 33.66 8.67 -6.17
C ASP A 650 32.88 7.35 -6.17
N SER A 651 33.40 6.40 -5.40
CA SER A 651 32.75 5.11 -5.10
C SER A 651 31.32 5.28 -4.59
N ASP A 652 31.02 6.40 -3.98
CA ASP A 652 29.73 6.69 -3.36
C ASP A 652 28.60 6.90 -4.36
N GLU A 653 28.82 7.57 -5.50
CA GLU A 653 27.78 7.76 -6.51
C GLU A 653 27.28 6.43 -7.11
N ASN A 654 28.16 5.45 -7.25
CA ASN A 654 27.82 4.12 -7.72
C ASN A 654 26.95 3.37 -6.69
N ILE A 655 27.27 3.47 -5.42
CA ILE A 655 26.51 2.88 -4.34
C ILE A 655 25.09 3.48 -4.30
N TYR A 656 24.97 4.80 -4.43
CA TYR A 656 23.67 5.47 -4.46
C TYR A 656 22.82 5.06 -5.66
N ARG A 657 23.42 4.84 -6.82
CA ARG A 657 22.70 4.37 -8.01
C ARG A 657 22.15 2.95 -7.82
N ILE A 658 22.98 2.05 -7.33
CA ILE A 658 22.58 0.69 -6.98
C ILE A 658 21.45 0.71 -5.95
N ASN A 659 21.57 1.52 -4.92
CA ASN A 659 20.56 1.66 -3.88
C ASN A 659 19.26 2.27 -4.41
N SER A 660 19.30 3.17 -5.41
CA SER A 660 18.09 3.69 -6.07
C SER A 660 17.29 2.56 -6.71
N TYR A 661 17.93 1.66 -7.47
CA TYR A 661 17.24 0.51 -8.05
C TYR A 661 16.78 -0.50 -6.98
N ARG A 662 17.56 -0.68 -5.90
CA ARG A 662 17.11 -1.48 -4.74
C ARG A 662 15.81 -0.95 -4.17
N VAL A 663 15.70 0.36 -3.97
CA VAL A 663 14.47 1.00 -3.50
C VAL A 663 13.32 0.77 -4.49
N LEU A 664 13.51 1.05 -5.78
CA LEU A 664 12.47 0.94 -6.80
C LEU A 664 11.92 -0.50 -6.92
N LEU A 665 12.79 -1.50 -6.98
CA LEU A 665 12.42 -2.90 -7.18
C LEU A 665 11.78 -3.55 -5.93
N THR A 666 11.92 -2.94 -4.75
CA THR A 666 11.34 -3.45 -3.50
C THR A 666 10.04 -2.76 -3.09
N ARG A 667 9.40 -1.97 -3.97
CA ARG A 667 8.16 -1.23 -3.64
C ARG A 667 6.90 -2.04 -3.86
N GLY A 668 6.95 -3.16 -4.60
CA GLY A 668 5.79 -3.96 -4.97
C GLY A 668 5.28 -4.85 -3.84
N ARG A 669 3.96 -4.95 -3.67
CA ARG A 669 3.28 -5.88 -2.76
C ARG A 669 2.77 -7.13 -3.49
N ASP A 670 2.11 -6.93 -4.64
CA ASP A 670 1.56 -8.01 -5.47
C ASP A 670 2.51 -8.40 -6.62
N GLY A 671 3.50 -7.55 -6.90
CA GLY A 671 4.46 -7.72 -7.98
C GLY A 671 5.12 -6.41 -8.39
N PHE A 672 5.83 -6.44 -9.48
CA PHE A 672 6.32 -5.27 -10.20
C PHE A 672 6.38 -5.54 -11.71
N ILE A 673 6.30 -4.47 -12.50
CA ILE A 673 6.53 -4.51 -13.93
C ILE A 673 7.80 -3.70 -14.22
N ILE A 674 8.78 -4.28 -14.88
CA ILE A 674 9.96 -3.54 -15.35
C ILE A 674 9.70 -3.13 -16.80
N PHE A 675 9.54 -1.83 -17.01
CA PHE A 675 9.51 -1.25 -18.35
C PHE A 675 10.93 -0.91 -18.78
N VAL A 676 11.44 -1.62 -19.79
CA VAL A 676 12.75 -1.40 -20.41
C VAL A 676 12.52 -0.78 -21.78
N PRO A 677 12.78 0.52 -22.00
CA PRO A 677 12.56 1.17 -23.30
C PRO A 677 13.21 0.42 -24.47
N ASN A 678 12.56 0.44 -25.63
CA ASN A 678 13.11 -0.17 -26.84
C ASN A 678 14.26 0.70 -27.41
N ALA A 679 15.42 0.57 -26.78
CA ALA A 679 16.65 1.26 -27.14
C ALA A 679 17.81 0.27 -27.08
N HIS A 680 18.64 0.25 -28.10
CA HIS A 680 19.76 -0.69 -28.27
C HIS A 680 20.66 -0.78 -27.02
N LEU A 681 20.94 0.36 -26.35
CA LEU A 681 21.77 0.40 -25.16
C LEU A 681 21.15 -0.34 -23.94
N LEU A 682 19.84 -0.63 -23.95
CA LEU A 682 19.11 -1.35 -22.91
C LEU A 682 18.78 -2.80 -23.28
N ASP A 683 19.22 -3.27 -24.46
CA ASP A 683 18.97 -4.66 -24.91
C ASP A 683 19.59 -5.68 -23.95
N GLY A 684 20.78 -5.39 -23.42
CA GLY A 684 21.42 -6.24 -22.42
C GLY A 684 20.61 -6.41 -21.15
N VAL A 685 19.97 -5.34 -20.66
CA VAL A 685 19.11 -5.37 -19.49
C VAL A 685 17.86 -6.23 -19.76
N TYR A 686 17.21 -6.01 -20.90
CA TYR A 686 16.03 -6.76 -21.27
C TYR A 686 16.32 -8.27 -21.41
N THR A 687 17.40 -8.60 -22.16
CA THR A 687 17.83 -10.00 -22.35
C THR A 687 18.16 -10.67 -21.01
N LEU A 688 18.82 -9.95 -20.09
CA LEU A 688 19.10 -10.45 -18.75
C LEU A 688 17.82 -10.80 -17.99
N LEU A 689 16.84 -9.88 -17.96
CA LEU A 689 15.59 -10.07 -17.22
C LEU A 689 14.74 -11.23 -17.78
N ILE A 690 14.67 -11.38 -19.11
CA ILE A 690 14.05 -12.54 -19.75
C ILE A 690 14.83 -13.81 -19.43
N GLY A 691 16.15 -13.78 -19.47
CA GLY A 691 17.01 -14.93 -19.13
C GLY A 691 16.88 -15.39 -17.68
N LEU A 692 16.41 -14.53 -16.79
CA LEU A 692 16.05 -14.83 -15.39
C LEU A 692 14.65 -15.46 -15.23
N ASP A 693 13.98 -15.81 -16.33
CA ASP A 693 12.63 -16.39 -16.31
C ASP A 693 11.54 -15.42 -15.76
N MET A 694 11.74 -14.11 -15.95
CA MET A 694 10.67 -13.13 -15.74
C MET A 694 9.67 -13.19 -16.92
N ASP A 695 8.40 -13.00 -16.60
CA ASP A 695 7.34 -13.13 -17.62
C ASP A 695 7.29 -11.88 -18.50
N GLU A 696 7.30 -12.06 -19.82
CA GLU A 696 7.10 -10.98 -20.77
C GLU A 696 5.61 -10.58 -20.84
N LEU A 697 5.36 -9.26 -20.89
CA LEU A 697 4.01 -8.69 -20.92
C LEU A 697 3.64 -8.17 -22.33
#